data_6fd9221e4fff60829a4ce47cc85fb06c
#
_entry.id   6fd9221e4fff60829a4ce47cc85fb06c
#
_cell.length_a   1.000
_cell.length_b   1.000
_cell.length_c   1.000
_cell.angle_alpha   90.00
_cell.angle_beta   90.00
_cell.angle_gamma   90.00
#
_symmetry.space_group_name_H-M   'P 1'
#
loop_
_entity.id
_entity.type
_entity.pdbx_description
1 polymer ?
#
loop_
_entity_poly.entity_id
_entity_poly.type
_entity_poly.pdbx_seq_one_letter_code
_entity_poly.pdbx_strand_id
1 'polypeptide(L)'
;MGLEKIEKGTIIHKAGEDTVGTIEILVKGSIRIYDQFSSITMSVGSFIGIVESPGKKYIYSYEALEDSAVYSYPFDALTDIPPIVRSNPKIAPILAAQSVATASKCCDVYEKEYDDALSEYEKIIADYADYPSLCIKVGETPMIFNEIDEIIPPEKSEKIGEWAFPYIRSLKENEAILKKSLYSINIDIAAGIVMSTFYIYDNISRENQLLGEYRKALKKKTANFTANMKMINAKLSDMEKNADGGSSVVTVVNALSTILAYSGVSPEIAAKFEEQINQFKHSSNRYDSEDEARALRRNLGNTFYEVFTPAFIKSLSDDNYPMEVKMFFMFGFVDEELAGEKNTQILYNMAKAYMPDPEGNVVTLYEWLKKIYNLEVEPSRNEFDQDWESYLREQKATGNLKQPQIDAMVNDPKSRLDFEIHNLFSLGNRMTFGRISSFVPVFDEMNVLRPLDMAYLTYSKINEYFAKIRAVDYGVFCRQAVYSNPEIGVTQLFYAEDITPYMILMPNVGSRASLWQEIEGKKRSTKARMLVSIFNTENTEECMIRLFGEFRWEMCKTEQGVHWNDVTDPSLTSMYCDYLQFFKKNSALSTENKEKLKTDLKKYSNNYKNVFIADYLAYVKFEANGSPRLNKVAREILFTFCPFAKELREKVSDNPQYTELINHYQAHIGNIAKPVMNMASKLKRDGIEVPEQITKQLEHLSK
;
A
#
# COMPACT_ATOMS: atom_id res chain seq x y z
N MET A 1 14.72 -14.75 55.80
CA MET A 1 15.14 -15.47 54.59
C MET A 1 15.05 -16.96 54.88
N GLY A 2 14.17 -17.68 54.26
CA GLY A 2 13.99 -19.11 54.45
C GLY A 2 13.44 -19.78 53.19
N LEU A 3 13.72 -21.09 53.05
CA LEU A 3 13.10 -21.93 52.03
C LEU A 3 11.66 -22.21 52.44
N GLU A 4 10.71 -21.78 51.66
CA GLU A 4 9.29 -22.01 51.85
C GLU A 4 8.80 -23.08 50.89
N LYS A 5 8.04 -24.03 51.38
CA LYS A 5 7.40 -25.09 50.57
C LYS A 5 5.98 -24.67 50.24
N ILE A 6 5.62 -24.80 49.02
CA ILE A 6 4.32 -24.39 48.48
C ILE A 6 3.65 -25.63 47.87
N GLU A 7 2.47 -25.94 48.33
CA GLU A 7 1.69 -27.05 47.80
C GLU A 7 1.08 -26.70 46.45
N LYS A 8 0.90 -27.70 45.62
CA LYS A 8 0.21 -27.56 44.33
C LYS A 8 -1.15 -26.87 44.49
N GLY A 9 -1.44 -25.90 43.61
CA GLY A 9 -2.68 -25.13 43.57
C GLY A 9 -2.70 -23.93 44.52
N THR A 10 -1.62 -23.70 45.31
CA THR A 10 -1.52 -22.51 46.18
C THR A 10 -1.27 -21.27 45.31
N ILE A 11 -2.03 -20.20 45.57
CA ILE A 11 -1.78 -18.87 45.01
C ILE A 11 -0.83 -18.13 45.94
N ILE A 12 0.36 -17.82 45.43
CA ILE A 12 1.43 -17.13 46.20
C ILE A 12 1.11 -15.64 46.30
N HIS A 13 0.80 -15.01 45.16
CA HIS A 13 0.34 -13.64 45.06
C HIS A 13 -0.85 -13.60 44.15
N LYS A 14 -1.77 -12.67 44.37
CA LYS A 14 -2.99 -12.54 43.58
C LYS A 14 -3.06 -11.18 42.87
N ALA A 15 -3.44 -11.21 41.61
CA ALA A 15 -3.63 -9.99 40.83
C ALA A 15 -4.60 -9.01 41.52
N GLY A 16 -4.21 -7.74 41.57
CA GLY A 16 -4.98 -6.67 42.19
C GLY A 16 -4.78 -6.51 43.69
N GLU A 17 -4.09 -7.44 44.39
CA GLU A 17 -3.68 -7.30 45.80
C GLU A 17 -2.44 -6.40 45.94
N ASP A 18 -2.31 -5.74 47.07
CA ASP A 18 -1.16 -4.88 47.34
C ASP A 18 0.11 -5.73 47.53
N THR A 19 1.25 -5.20 47.07
CA THR A 19 2.53 -5.90 47.18
C THR A 19 2.95 -6.07 48.63
N VAL A 20 3.51 -7.23 48.95
CA VAL A 20 3.93 -7.59 50.33
C VAL A 20 5.38 -7.21 50.65
N GLY A 21 6.09 -6.53 49.73
CA GLY A 21 7.48 -6.11 49.97
C GLY A 21 8.49 -7.26 49.91
N THR A 22 8.13 -8.35 49.22
CA THR A 22 9.03 -9.49 48.98
C THR A 22 8.99 -9.90 47.51
N ILE A 23 10.09 -10.53 47.11
CA ILE A 23 10.21 -11.23 45.82
C ILE A 23 10.74 -12.63 46.07
N GLU A 24 10.20 -13.62 45.40
CA GLU A 24 10.59 -15.01 45.57
C GLU A 24 11.39 -15.52 44.38
N ILE A 25 12.36 -16.38 44.63
CA ILE A 25 13.08 -17.16 43.62
C ILE A 25 12.56 -18.60 43.66
N LEU A 26 12.05 -19.08 42.52
CA LEU A 26 11.62 -20.48 42.41
C LEU A 26 12.82 -21.41 42.39
N VAL A 27 12.96 -22.27 43.39
CA VAL A 27 14.08 -23.22 43.49
C VAL A 27 13.70 -24.66 43.19
N LYS A 28 12.40 -24.97 43.19
CA LYS A 28 11.84 -26.26 42.78
C LYS A 28 10.40 -26.08 42.31
N GLY A 29 10.01 -26.87 41.30
CA GLY A 29 8.65 -26.90 40.81
C GLY A 29 8.42 -25.95 39.61
N SER A 30 7.17 -25.66 39.36
CA SER A 30 6.71 -24.77 38.30
C SER A 30 5.54 -23.90 38.74
N ILE A 31 5.54 -22.63 38.36
CA ILE A 31 4.55 -21.63 38.71
C ILE A 31 3.88 -21.12 37.45
N ARG A 32 2.55 -21.02 37.47
CA ARG A 32 1.79 -20.30 36.46
C ARG A 32 1.61 -18.86 36.94
N ILE A 33 2.01 -17.92 36.08
CA ILE A 33 1.60 -16.52 36.22
C ILE A 33 0.46 -16.27 35.24
N TYR A 34 -0.59 -15.63 35.73
CA TYR A 34 -1.77 -15.38 34.92
C TYR A 34 -2.55 -14.16 35.41
N ASP A 35 -3.25 -13.57 34.50
CA ASP A 35 -4.32 -12.60 34.75
C ASP A 35 -5.62 -13.07 34.05
N GLN A 36 -6.58 -12.17 33.86
CA GLN A 36 -7.81 -12.49 33.15
C GLN A 36 -7.64 -12.64 31.62
N PHE A 37 -6.49 -12.29 31.06
CA PHE A 37 -6.23 -12.22 29.64
C PHE A 37 -5.14 -13.21 29.20
N SER A 38 -4.13 -13.43 30.01
CA SER A 38 -2.93 -14.17 29.63
C SER A 38 -2.45 -15.15 30.67
N SER A 39 -1.65 -16.12 30.26
CA SER A 39 -1.04 -17.11 31.17
C SER A 39 0.32 -17.57 30.64
N ILE A 40 1.32 -17.58 31.56
CA ILE A 40 2.70 -18.02 31.25
C ILE A 40 3.16 -18.98 32.37
N THR A 41 3.88 -20.03 31.97
CA THR A 41 4.51 -20.95 32.94
C THR A 41 5.96 -20.59 33.18
N MET A 42 6.34 -20.46 34.44
CA MET A 42 7.68 -20.17 34.94
C MET A 42 8.35 -21.44 35.48
N SER A 43 9.66 -21.52 35.25
CA SER A 43 10.51 -22.65 35.66
C SER A 43 11.48 -22.24 36.76
N VAL A 44 12.17 -23.23 37.34
CA VAL A 44 13.21 -23.04 38.38
C VAL A 44 14.23 -21.97 37.95
N GLY A 45 14.52 -21.05 38.87
CA GLY A 45 15.36 -19.86 38.64
C GLY A 45 14.58 -18.62 38.21
N SER A 46 13.27 -18.70 38.06
CA SER A 46 12.43 -17.54 37.84
C SER A 46 12.14 -16.76 39.11
N PHE A 47 11.99 -15.45 38.98
CA PHE A 47 11.52 -14.59 40.06
C PHE A 47 9.98 -14.51 40.04
N ILE A 48 9.39 -14.49 41.22
CA ILE A 48 7.95 -14.43 41.47
C ILE A 48 7.64 -13.13 42.19
N GLY A 49 6.54 -12.47 41.85
CA GLY A 49 6.09 -11.28 42.58
C GLY A 49 6.80 -9.98 42.17
N ILE A 50 7.23 -9.86 40.91
CA ILE A 50 7.97 -8.70 40.43
C ILE A 50 7.02 -7.51 40.24
N VAL A 51 6.86 -6.71 41.26
CA VAL A 51 6.18 -5.41 41.24
C VAL A 51 6.83 -4.51 42.27
N GLU A 52 7.30 -3.33 41.83
CA GLU A 52 7.89 -2.35 42.76
C GLU A 52 6.90 -1.91 43.85
N SER A 53 7.39 -1.83 45.07
CA SER A 53 6.69 -1.32 46.25
C SER A 53 7.17 0.10 46.63
N PRO A 54 6.48 0.84 47.50
CA PRO A 54 5.16 0.59 48.10
C PRO A 54 4.00 1.18 47.24
N GLY A 55 2.81 0.67 47.51
CA GLY A 55 1.56 1.21 46.91
C GLY A 55 1.24 0.69 45.52
N LYS A 56 1.99 -0.26 44.99
CA LYS A 56 1.68 -0.97 43.76
C LYS A 56 0.94 -2.27 44.01
N LYS A 57 0.26 -2.77 43.03
CA LYS A 57 -0.52 -4.00 43.05
C LYS A 57 0.09 -5.03 42.11
N TYR A 58 -0.04 -6.30 42.48
CA TYR A 58 0.35 -7.38 41.59
C TYR A 58 -0.47 -7.34 40.31
N ILE A 59 0.21 -7.40 39.17
CA ILE A 59 -0.41 -7.45 37.84
C ILE A 59 -0.95 -8.84 37.57
N TYR A 60 -0.22 -9.86 37.99
CA TYR A 60 -0.54 -11.26 37.81
C TYR A 60 -0.81 -11.99 39.11
N SER A 61 -1.62 -13.05 39.00
CA SER A 61 -1.67 -14.10 40.03
C SER A 61 -0.57 -15.13 39.77
N TYR A 62 0.01 -15.67 40.84
CA TYR A 62 1.09 -16.66 40.80
C TYR A 62 0.61 -17.92 41.50
N GLU A 63 0.40 -19.01 40.73
CA GLU A 63 -0.16 -20.28 41.22
C GLU A 63 0.84 -21.43 41.04
N ALA A 64 1.06 -22.22 42.06
CA ALA A 64 1.90 -23.40 41.97
C ALA A 64 1.21 -24.52 41.18
N LEU A 65 1.82 -24.93 40.05
CA LEU A 65 1.29 -26.01 39.20
C LEU A 65 1.63 -27.41 39.76
N GLU A 66 2.63 -27.48 40.60
CA GLU A 66 3.10 -28.68 41.32
C GLU A 66 3.70 -28.28 42.69
N ASP A 67 4.02 -29.26 43.55
CA ASP A 67 4.69 -29.00 44.82
C ASP A 67 6.01 -28.28 44.56
N SER A 68 6.04 -27.04 44.97
CA SER A 68 7.10 -26.08 44.65
C SER A 68 7.85 -25.63 45.93
N ALA A 69 8.99 -25.00 45.72
CA ALA A 69 9.72 -24.37 46.81
C ALA A 69 10.31 -23.04 46.30
N VAL A 70 10.23 -22.02 47.16
CA VAL A 70 10.70 -20.66 46.85
C VAL A 70 11.64 -20.16 47.97
N TYR A 71 12.46 -19.19 47.57
CA TYR A 71 13.31 -18.44 48.49
C TYR A 71 12.91 -16.97 48.45
N SER A 72 12.45 -16.39 49.55
CA SER A 72 11.92 -15.03 49.64
C SER A 72 13.01 -14.04 50.05
N TYR A 73 13.03 -12.88 49.35
CA TYR A 73 13.93 -11.75 49.62
C TYR A 73 13.11 -10.47 49.83
N PRO A 74 13.58 -9.53 50.67
CA PRO A 74 13.02 -8.19 50.73
C PRO A 74 13.16 -7.51 49.35
N PHE A 75 12.10 -6.82 48.93
CA PHE A 75 12.05 -6.18 47.64
C PHE A 75 11.11 -4.96 47.64
N ASP A 76 11.67 -3.79 47.45
CA ASP A 76 10.93 -2.53 47.36
C ASP A 76 11.05 -1.88 45.98
N ALA A 77 12.21 -2.04 45.33
CA ALA A 77 12.47 -1.46 44.03
C ALA A 77 13.40 -2.34 43.16
N LEU A 78 13.44 -2.09 41.86
CA LEU A 78 14.33 -2.81 40.93
C LEU A 78 15.82 -2.69 41.31
N THR A 79 16.20 -1.67 42.06
CA THR A 79 17.56 -1.50 42.59
C THR A 79 17.95 -2.59 43.59
N ASP A 80 17.00 -3.34 44.14
CA ASP A 80 17.25 -4.45 45.06
C ASP A 80 17.66 -5.74 44.32
N ILE A 81 17.43 -5.83 43.03
CA ILE A 81 17.76 -7.01 42.23
C ILE A 81 19.27 -7.28 42.16
N PRO A 82 20.16 -6.31 41.84
CA PRO A 82 21.59 -6.59 41.82
C PRO A 82 22.14 -7.16 43.15
N PRO A 83 21.81 -6.65 44.34
CA PRO A 83 22.18 -7.28 45.59
C PRO A 83 21.70 -8.72 45.75
N ILE A 84 20.45 -9.01 45.37
CA ILE A 84 19.87 -10.37 45.43
C ILE A 84 20.65 -11.31 44.51
N VAL A 85 20.92 -10.91 43.26
CA VAL A 85 21.69 -11.74 42.33
C VAL A 85 23.12 -11.96 42.83
N ARG A 86 23.79 -10.92 43.33
CA ARG A 86 25.14 -11.00 43.86
C ARG A 86 25.24 -11.92 45.10
N SER A 87 24.18 -11.99 45.90
CA SER A 87 24.14 -12.89 47.06
C SER A 87 23.96 -14.37 46.67
N ASN A 88 23.63 -14.62 45.39
CA ASN A 88 23.40 -15.96 44.83
C ASN A 88 24.33 -16.30 43.61
N PRO A 89 25.66 -16.21 43.79
CA PRO A 89 26.57 -16.26 42.63
C PRO A 89 26.54 -17.60 41.88
N LYS A 90 26.21 -18.70 42.53
CA LYS A 90 26.14 -20.03 41.89
C LYS A 90 24.96 -20.18 40.94
N ILE A 91 23.88 -19.44 41.17
CA ILE A 91 22.67 -19.52 40.36
C ILE A 91 22.44 -18.26 39.53
N ALA A 92 23.28 -17.23 39.65
CA ALA A 92 23.15 -15.98 38.90
C ALA A 92 23.00 -16.18 37.35
N PRO A 93 23.75 -17.12 36.69
CA PRO A 93 23.54 -17.42 35.29
C PRO A 93 22.14 -17.99 34.97
N ILE A 94 21.58 -18.76 35.90
CA ILE A 94 20.24 -19.34 35.77
C ILE A 94 19.19 -18.23 35.95
N LEU A 95 19.36 -17.36 36.95
CA LEU A 95 18.46 -16.21 37.16
C LEU A 95 18.40 -15.30 35.94
N ALA A 96 19.56 -14.97 35.37
CA ALA A 96 19.61 -14.14 34.15
C ALA A 96 18.93 -14.83 32.95
N ALA A 97 19.22 -16.10 32.71
CA ALA A 97 18.60 -16.84 31.61
C ALA A 97 17.08 -16.98 31.77
N GLN A 98 16.60 -17.24 33.00
CA GLN A 98 15.15 -17.37 33.26
C GLN A 98 14.43 -16.02 33.18
N SER A 99 15.07 -14.92 33.60
CA SER A 99 14.50 -13.58 33.48
C SER A 99 14.32 -13.23 31.99
N VAL A 100 15.31 -13.51 31.13
CA VAL A 100 15.21 -13.32 29.67
C VAL A 100 14.12 -14.23 29.09
N ALA A 101 14.07 -15.50 29.51
CA ALA A 101 13.06 -16.43 29.00
C ALA A 101 11.62 -16.01 29.39
N THR A 102 11.43 -15.51 30.62
CA THR A 102 10.12 -14.98 31.06
C THR A 102 9.73 -13.73 30.27
N ALA A 103 10.64 -12.76 30.13
CA ALA A 103 10.38 -11.56 29.36
C ALA A 103 10.12 -11.88 27.88
N SER A 104 10.83 -12.85 27.28
CA SER A 104 10.57 -13.31 25.91
C SER A 104 9.15 -13.84 25.76
N LYS A 105 8.68 -14.68 26.71
CA LYS A 105 7.29 -15.18 26.68
C LYS A 105 6.27 -14.05 26.83
N CYS A 106 6.58 -13.02 27.62
CA CYS A 106 5.72 -11.84 27.72
C CYS A 106 5.66 -11.04 26.42
N CYS A 107 6.80 -10.93 25.70
CA CYS A 107 6.83 -10.34 24.36
C CYS A 107 5.94 -11.13 23.38
N ASP A 108 6.06 -12.47 23.37
CA ASP A 108 5.27 -13.33 22.49
C ASP A 108 3.75 -13.20 22.80
N VAL A 109 3.40 -13.08 24.08
CA VAL A 109 2.01 -12.83 24.51
C VAL A 109 1.55 -11.47 24.03
N TYR A 110 2.36 -10.42 24.16
CA TYR A 110 2.01 -9.07 23.73
C TYR A 110 1.80 -9.01 22.20
N GLU A 111 2.70 -9.57 21.41
CA GLU A 111 2.55 -9.58 19.95
C GLU A 111 1.25 -10.29 19.57
N LYS A 112 0.97 -11.44 20.15
CA LYS A 112 -0.26 -12.17 19.91
C LYS A 112 -1.51 -11.40 20.32
N GLU A 113 -1.53 -10.84 21.53
CA GLU A 113 -2.69 -10.08 22.03
C GLU A 113 -2.92 -8.82 21.22
N TYR A 114 -1.85 -8.16 20.74
CA TYR A 114 -1.95 -7.02 19.84
C TYR A 114 -2.53 -7.41 18.48
N ASP A 115 -2.01 -8.46 17.85
CA ASP A 115 -2.49 -8.95 16.56
C ASP A 115 -3.95 -9.41 16.68
N ASP A 116 -4.31 -10.11 17.76
CA ASP A 116 -5.69 -10.49 18.03
C ASP A 116 -6.61 -9.27 18.22
N ALA A 117 -6.14 -8.24 18.94
CA ALA A 117 -6.89 -7.01 19.19
C ALA A 117 -7.10 -6.21 17.89
N LEU A 118 -6.06 -6.11 17.06
CA LEU A 118 -6.12 -5.44 15.77
C LEU A 118 -7.04 -6.20 14.82
N SER A 119 -6.92 -7.52 14.76
CA SER A 119 -7.79 -8.36 13.93
C SER A 119 -9.26 -8.28 14.35
N GLU A 120 -9.54 -8.28 15.68
CA GLU A 120 -10.90 -8.07 16.20
C GLU A 120 -11.45 -6.69 15.82
N TYR A 121 -10.62 -5.64 15.90
CA TYR A 121 -10.99 -4.29 15.48
C TYR A 121 -11.29 -4.23 13.98
N GLU A 122 -10.35 -4.67 13.14
CA GLU A 122 -10.48 -4.64 11.69
C GLU A 122 -11.71 -5.41 11.20
N LYS A 123 -11.96 -6.58 11.81
CA LYS A 123 -13.15 -7.36 11.51
C LYS A 123 -14.44 -6.62 11.84
N ILE A 124 -14.52 -5.96 13.00
CA ILE A 124 -15.73 -5.23 13.40
C ILE A 124 -15.97 -4.05 12.47
N ILE A 125 -14.91 -3.31 12.12
CA ILE A 125 -15.04 -2.18 11.17
C ILE A 125 -15.45 -2.68 9.78
N ALA A 126 -14.88 -3.80 9.32
CA ALA A 126 -15.27 -4.43 8.08
C ALA A 126 -16.74 -4.88 8.10
N ASP A 127 -17.14 -5.62 9.13
CA ASP A 127 -18.51 -6.10 9.29
C ASP A 127 -19.52 -4.92 9.36
N TYR A 128 -19.16 -3.81 10.03
CA TYR A 128 -20.01 -2.63 10.13
C TYR A 128 -20.23 -1.96 8.78
N ALA A 129 -19.19 -1.86 7.99
CA ALA A 129 -19.30 -1.25 6.69
C ALA A 129 -20.12 -2.14 5.71
N ASP A 130 -20.15 -3.49 5.85
CA ASP A 130 -20.99 -4.40 5.04
C ASP A 130 -22.42 -4.56 5.56
N TYR A 131 -22.62 -4.27 6.83
CA TYR A 131 -23.88 -4.50 7.55
C TYR A 131 -25.12 -3.91 6.85
N PRO A 132 -25.14 -2.65 6.35
CA PRO A 132 -26.32 -2.10 5.68
C PRO A 132 -26.72 -2.91 4.44
N SER A 133 -25.74 -3.31 3.63
CA SER A 133 -25.97 -4.10 2.43
C SER A 133 -26.52 -5.49 2.75
N LEU A 134 -25.99 -6.11 3.82
CA LEU A 134 -26.49 -7.40 4.29
C LEU A 134 -27.93 -7.32 4.84
N CYS A 135 -28.25 -6.24 5.55
CA CYS A 135 -29.64 -6.00 6.01
C CYS A 135 -30.62 -5.93 4.84
N ILE A 136 -30.28 -5.17 3.80
CA ILE A 136 -31.10 -5.03 2.60
C ILE A 136 -31.35 -6.38 1.93
N LYS A 137 -30.27 -7.21 1.81
CA LYS A 137 -30.38 -8.55 1.25
C LYS A 137 -31.38 -9.45 1.95
N VAL A 138 -31.52 -9.34 3.26
CA VAL A 138 -32.44 -10.16 4.05
C VAL A 138 -33.76 -9.46 4.35
N GLY A 139 -34.00 -8.28 3.77
CA GLY A 139 -35.25 -7.52 3.98
C GLY A 139 -35.34 -6.85 5.35
N GLU A 140 -34.21 -6.60 6.00
CA GLU A 140 -34.14 -5.92 7.30
C GLU A 140 -33.73 -4.46 7.15
N THR A 141 -34.14 -3.61 8.09
CA THR A 141 -33.69 -2.21 8.16
C THR A 141 -32.41 -2.15 8.97
N PRO A 142 -31.31 -1.58 8.43
CA PRO A 142 -30.06 -1.47 9.18
C PRO A 142 -30.22 -0.56 10.41
N MET A 143 -29.70 -1.02 11.55
CA MET A 143 -29.61 -0.21 12.76
C MET A 143 -28.36 0.69 12.70
N ILE A 144 -28.42 1.82 13.35
CA ILE A 144 -27.27 2.75 13.49
C ILE A 144 -26.57 2.41 14.82
N PHE A 145 -25.25 2.20 14.75
CA PHE A 145 -24.38 1.87 15.89
C PHE A 145 -23.34 2.98 16.07
N ASN A 146 -23.73 4.11 16.67
CA ASN A 146 -22.82 5.24 16.89
C ASN A 146 -21.58 4.84 17.70
N GLU A 147 -21.71 3.83 18.58
CA GLU A 147 -20.62 3.33 19.40
C GLU A 147 -19.48 2.71 18.56
N ILE A 148 -19.75 2.28 17.32
CA ILE A 148 -18.74 1.72 16.42
C ILE A 148 -17.90 2.83 15.78
N ASP A 149 -18.52 3.96 15.47
CA ASP A 149 -17.83 5.12 14.88
C ASP A 149 -16.81 5.75 15.86
N GLU A 150 -16.98 5.51 17.17
CA GLU A 150 -16.08 5.96 18.23
C GLU A 150 -14.93 5.00 18.55
N ILE A 151 -14.85 3.87 17.86
CA ILE A 151 -13.80 2.88 18.14
C ILE A 151 -12.50 3.31 17.48
N ILE A 152 -11.45 3.40 18.28
CA ILE A 152 -10.09 3.71 17.85
C ILE A 152 -9.30 2.41 17.72
N PRO A 153 -8.45 2.23 16.68
CA PRO A 153 -7.61 1.05 16.58
C PRO A 153 -6.64 0.93 17.76
N PRO A 154 -6.24 -0.29 18.17
CA PRO A 154 -5.24 -0.45 19.20
C PRO A 154 -3.92 0.14 18.72
N GLU A 155 -3.26 0.91 19.59
CA GLU A 155 -1.94 1.46 19.29
C GLU A 155 -0.86 0.53 19.80
N LYS A 156 0.17 0.29 18.99
CA LYS A 156 1.35 -0.45 19.41
C LYS A 156 2.31 0.50 20.09
N SER A 157 2.72 0.16 21.31
CA SER A 157 3.70 0.95 22.05
C SER A 157 5.03 1.02 21.26
N GLU A 158 5.42 2.21 20.81
CA GLU A 158 6.68 2.44 20.10
C GLU A 158 7.89 2.00 20.93
N LYS A 159 7.89 2.31 22.22
CA LYS A 159 8.97 1.95 23.14
C LYS A 159 9.19 0.44 23.26
N ILE A 160 8.11 -0.33 23.25
CA ILE A 160 8.18 -1.79 23.32
C ILE A 160 8.65 -2.37 21.99
N GLY A 161 8.10 -1.89 20.86
CA GLY A 161 8.43 -2.41 19.53
C GLY A 161 9.83 -2.05 19.06
N GLU A 162 10.30 -0.83 19.32
CA GLU A 162 11.56 -0.32 18.77
C GLU A 162 12.80 -0.78 19.54
N TRP A 163 12.72 -0.96 20.84
CA TRP A 163 13.89 -1.37 21.60
C TRP A 163 13.71 -2.56 22.54
N ALA A 164 12.58 -2.67 23.25
CA ALA A 164 12.40 -3.76 24.24
C ALA A 164 12.38 -5.13 23.56
N PHE A 165 11.61 -5.31 22.49
CA PHE A 165 11.56 -6.56 21.74
C PHE A 165 12.89 -6.90 21.06
N PRO A 166 13.55 -6.01 20.31
CA PRO A 166 14.86 -6.30 19.75
C PRO A 166 15.89 -6.68 20.81
N TYR A 167 15.87 -6.01 21.96
CA TYR A 167 16.77 -6.31 23.05
C TYR A 167 16.54 -7.72 23.62
N ILE A 168 15.32 -8.06 23.99
CA ILE A 168 14.97 -9.40 24.52
C ILE A 168 15.22 -10.48 23.49
N ARG A 169 14.88 -10.25 22.22
CA ARG A 169 15.13 -11.20 21.12
C ARG A 169 16.62 -11.47 20.95
N SER A 170 17.43 -10.41 20.96
CA SER A 170 18.90 -10.54 20.87
C SER A 170 19.48 -11.34 22.04
N LEU A 171 19.02 -11.09 23.27
CA LEU A 171 19.44 -11.87 24.44
C LEU A 171 19.03 -13.35 24.33
N LYS A 172 17.84 -13.62 23.81
CA LYS A 172 17.32 -14.98 23.61
C LYS A 172 18.06 -15.74 22.52
N GLU A 173 18.31 -15.12 21.39
CA GLU A 173 19.06 -15.70 20.27
C GLU A 173 20.50 -16.04 20.64
N ASN A 174 21.09 -15.27 21.54
CA ASN A 174 22.46 -15.46 22.03
C ASN A 174 22.53 -16.19 23.39
N GLU A 175 21.43 -16.76 23.88
CA GLU A 175 21.33 -17.37 25.21
C GLU A 175 22.46 -18.35 25.52
N ALA A 176 22.79 -19.25 24.58
CA ALA A 176 23.82 -20.27 24.77
C ALA A 176 25.22 -19.66 24.99
N ILE A 177 25.56 -18.61 24.27
CA ILE A 177 26.82 -17.89 24.37
C ILE A 177 26.84 -17.08 25.68
N LEU A 178 25.78 -16.32 25.93
CA LEU A 178 25.65 -15.47 27.13
C LEU A 178 25.74 -16.30 28.41
N LYS A 179 25.04 -17.43 28.47
CA LYS A 179 25.02 -18.35 29.60
C LYS A 179 26.40 -18.97 29.87
N LYS A 180 27.12 -19.32 28.80
CA LYS A 180 28.42 -20.02 28.88
C LYS A 180 29.59 -19.08 29.14
N SER A 181 29.53 -17.82 28.69
CA SER A 181 30.65 -16.88 28.79
C SER A 181 30.36 -15.69 29.72
N LEU A 182 29.29 -14.93 29.50
CA LEU A 182 29.06 -13.68 30.23
C LEU A 182 28.44 -13.87 31.60
N TYR A 183 27.35 -14.64 31.71
CA TYR A 183 26.64 -14.81 32.97
C TYR A 183 27.45 -15.59 34.00
N SER A 184 28.33 -16.48 33.56
CA SER A 184 29.18 -17.30 34.44
C SER A 184 30.49 -16.61 34.83
N ILE A 185 30.96 -15.64 34.07
CA ILE A 185 32.24 -14.96 34.33
C ILE A 185 32.06 -13.72 35.18
N ASN A 186 30.98 -12.97 34.96
CA ASN A 186 30.76 -11.73 35.66
C ASN A 186 29.33 -11.63 36.23
N ILE A 187 29.23 -11.69 37.55
CA ILE A 187 27.97 -11.62 38.28
C ILE A 187 27.25 -10.26 38.11
N ASP A 188 28.03 -9.16 37.91
CA ASP A 188 27.46 -7.85 37.74
C ASP A 188 26.77 -7.72 36.40
N ILE A 189 27.26 -8.40 35.37
CA ILE A 189 26.60 -8.49 34.07
C ILE A 189 25.28 -9.26 34.21
N ALA A 190 25.29 -10.40 34.91
CA ALA A 190 24.09 -11.17 35.17
C ALA A 190 23.06 -10.34 35.95
N ALA A 191 23.48 -9.62 36.97
CA ALA A 191 22.63 -8.72 37.76
C ALA A 191 22.03 -7.59 36.93
N GLY A 192 22.84 -6.97 36.07
CA GLY A 192 22.40 -5.91 35.16
C GLY A 192 21.38 -6.41 34.13
N ILE A 193 21.59 -7.62 33.59
CA ILE A 193 20.62 -8.25 32.66
C ILE A 193 19.32 -8.57 33.36
N VAL A 194 19.36 -9.13 34.57
CA VAL A 194 18.14 -9.40 35.34
C VAL A 194 17.36 -8.11 35.58
N MET A 195 18.02 -7.05 36.03
CA MET A 195 17.38 -5.77 36.32
C MET A 195 16.77 -5.13 35.04
N SER A 196 17.51 -5.07 33.92
CA SER A 196 16.99 -4.52 32.69
C SER A 196 15.83 -5.35 32.12
N THR A 197 15.92 -6.68 32.23
CA THR A 197 14.87 -7.60 31.79
C THR A 197 13.59 -7.40 32.62
N PHE A 198 13.70 -7.12 33.90
CA PHE A 198 12.54 -6.84 34.76
C PHE A 198 11.88 -5.51 34.45
N TYR A 199 12.68 -4.49 34.17
CA TYR A 199 12.13 -3.22 33.73
C TYR A 199 11.28 -3.39 32.45
N ILE A 200 11.78 -4.18 31.50
CA ILE A 200 11.07 -4.52 30.29
C ILE A 200 9.82 -5.36 30.57
N TYR A 201 9.95 -6.38 31.43
CA TYR A 201 8.86 -7.24 31.85
C TYR A 201 7.70 -6.44 32.47
N ASP A 202 7.99 -5.53 33.40
CA ASP A 202 6.96 -4.70 34.04
C ASP A 202 6.22 -3.84 33.02
N ASN A 203 6.93 -3.22 32.07
CA ASN A 203 6.33 -2.42 31.03
C ASN A 203 5.46 -3.26 30.08
N ILE A 204 5.97 -4.39 29.58
CA ILE A 204 5.22 -5.28 28.69
C ILE A 204 3.98 -5.83 29.39
N SER A 205 4.09 -6.17 30.67
CA SER A 205 2.97 -6.69 31.43
C SER A 205 1.84 -5.68 31.59
N ARG A 206 2.18 -4.39 31.77
CA ARG A 206 1.19 -3.29 31.81
C ARG A 206 0.52 -3.08 30.45
N GLU A 207 1.28 -3.11 29.37
CA GLU A 207 0.74 -2.98 28.02
C GLU A 207 -0.16 -4.17 27.67
N ASN A 208 0.20 -5.39 28.07
CA ASN A 208 -0.67 -6.57 27.94
C ASN A 208 -2.02 -6.37 28.66
N GLN A 209 -1.97 -5.82 29.87
CA GLN A 209 -3.19 -5.51 30.61
C GLN A 209 -4.04 -4.46 29.88
N LEU A 210 -3.42 -3.40 29.36
CA LEU A 210 -4.13 -2.36 28.58
C LEU A 210 -4.77 -2.93 27.30
N LEU A 211 -4.07 -3.82 26.59
CA LEU A 211 -4.65 -4.52 25.43
C LEU A 211 -5.83 -5.41 25.83
N GLY A 212 -5.70 -6.11 26.95
CA GLY A 212 -6.80 -6.92 27.50
C GLY A 212 -8.03 -6.08 27.85
N GLU A 213 -7.84 -4.93 28.51
CA GLU A 213 -8.94 -4.01 28.81
C GLU A 213 -9.54 -3.39 27.55
N TYR A 214 -8.71 -3.07 26.56
CA TYR A 214 -9.17 -2.62 25.24
C TYR A 214 -10.08 -3.66 24.58
N ARG A 215 -9.65 -4.93 24.50
CA ARG A 215 -10.46 -6.02 23.91
C ARG A 215 -11.78 -6.23 24.66
N LYS A 216 -11.76 -6.13 25.98
CA LYS A 216 -12.96 -6.22 26.81
C LYS A 216 -13.93 -5.06 26.53
N ALA A 217 -13.40 -3.84 26.43
CA ALA A 217 -14.17 -2.65 26.09
C ALA A 217 -14.75 -2.75 24.69
N LEU A 218 -13.95 -3.21 23.71
CA LEU A 218 -14.36 -3.45 22.35
C LEU A 218 -15.53 -4.43 22.29
N LYS A 219 -15.40 -5.60 22.91
CA LYS A 219 -16.47 -6.61 22.98
C LYS A 219 -17.74 -6.07 23.64
N LYS A 220 -17.61 -5.26 24.68
CA LYS A 220 -18.77 -4.64 25.33
C LYS A 220 -19.47 -3.64 24.42
N LYS A 221 -18.71 -2.75 23.75
CA LYS A 221 -19.27 -1.76 22.81
C LYS A 221 -19.95 -2.40 21.60
N THR A 222 -19.38 -3.50 21.09
CA THR A 222 -19.85 -4.15 19.86
C THR A 222 -20.82 -5.32 20.06
N ALA A 223 -21.20 -5.63 21.31
CA ALA A 223 -22.01 -6.82 21.61
C ALA A 223 -23.32 -6.90 20.84
N ASN A 224 -24.06 -5.78 20.76
CA ASN A 224 -25.33 -5.70 20.04
C ASN A 224 -25.11 -5.83 18.52
N PHE A 225 -24.09 -5.15 17.97
CA PHE A 225 -23.73 -5.25 16.57
C PHE A 225 -23.36 -6.69 16.19
N THR A 226 -22.48 -7.34 16.95
CA THR A 226 -22.08 -8.74 16.71
C THR A 226 -23.27 -9.71 16.78
N ALA A 227 -24.22 -9.47 17.69
CA ALA A 227 -25.43 -10.29 17.76
C ALA A 227 -26.32 -10.13 16.52
N ASN A 228 -26.50 -8.89 16.04
CA ASN A 228 -27.24 -8.60 14.80
C ASN A 228 -26.54 -9.22 13.57
N MET A 229 -25.22 -9.07 13.46
CA MET A 229 -24.45 -9.68 12.37
C MET A 229 -24.56 -11.20 12.34
N LYS A 230 -24.51 -11.87 13.48
CA LYS A 230 -24.75 -13.32 13.57
C LYS A 230 -26.15 -13.71 13.07
N MET A 231 -27.17 -12.94 13.43
CA MET A 231 -28.54 -13.17 12.97
C MET A 231 -28.66 -12.99 11.45
N ILE A 232 -28.07 -11.94 10.90
CA ILE A 232 -28.08 -11.66 9.45
C ILE A 232 -27.33 -12.75 8.70
N ASN A 233 -26.12 -13.13 9.15
CA ASN A 233 -25.35 -14.21 8.53
C ASN A 233 -26.09 -15.55 8.58
N ALA A 234 -26.81 -15.86 9.67
CA ALA A 234 -27.65 -17.05 9.75
C ALA A 234 -28.80 -17.00 8.72
N LYS A 235 -29.49 -15.85 8.59
CA LYS A 235 -30.53 -15.66 7.58
C LYS A 235 -29.99 -15.77 6.16
N LEU A 236 -28.82 -15.18 5.87
CA LEU A 236 -28.16 -15.28 4.56
C LEU A 236 -27.81 -16.74 4.25
N SER A 237 -27.22 -17.46 5.20
CA SER A 237 -26.90 -18.89 5.03
C SER A 237 -28.14 -19.75 4.77
N ASP A 238 -29.27 -19.45 5.41
CA ASP A 238 -30.53 -20.12 5.16
C ASP A 238 -31.11 -19.77 3.78
N MET A 239 -30.94 -18.53 3.32
CA MET A 239 -31.31 -18.12 1.96
C MET A 239 -30.42 -18.82 0.92
N GLU A 240 -29.12 -18.94 1.15
CA GLU A 240 -28.20 -19.66 0.26
C GLU A 240 -28.53 -21.15 0.15
N LYS A 241 -28.91 -21.80 1.24
CA LYS A 241 -29.36 -23.22 1.24
C LYS A 241 -30.66 -23.44 0.47
N ASN A 242 -31.51 -22.42 0.43
CA ASN A 242 -32.82 -22.48 -0.22
C ASN A 242 -32.80 -21.92 -1.65
N ALA A 243 -31.71 -21.26 -2.08
CA ALA A 243 -31.55 -20.78 -3.44
C ALA A 243 -30.61 -21.75 -4.20
N ASP A 244 -31.02 -22.21 -5.35
CA ASP A 244 -30.15 -22.91 -6.31
C ASP A 244 -29.08 -21.91 -6.83
N GLY A 245 -27.98 -21.84 -6.13
CA GLY A 245 -26.82 -20.99 -6.44
C GLY A 245 -26.93 -19.57 -5.86
N GLY A 246 -25.96 -19.16 -5.05
CA GLY A 246 -25.92 -17.88 -4.37
C GLY A 246 -26.11 -16.67 -5.32
N SER A 247 -26.87 -15.67 -4.89
CA SER A 247 -27.35 -14.55 -5.72
C SER A 247 -26.22 -13.80 -6.45
N SER A 248 -25.05 -13.63 -5.84
CA SER A 248 -23.91 -12.95 -6.46
C SER A 248 -23.28 -13.73 -7.63
N VAL A 249 -23.23 -15.05 -7.54
CA VAL A 249 -22.77 -15.90 -8.66
C VAL A 249 -23.76 -15.82 -9.82
N VAL A 250 -25.06 -15.80 -9.53
CA VAL A 250 -26.11 -15.64 -10.54
C VAL A 250 -25.99 -14.32 -11.27
N THR A 251 -25.73 -13.23 -10.54
CA THR A 251 -25.56 -11.89 -11.15
C THR A 251 -24.34 -11.81 -12.05
N VAL A 252 -23.20 -12.37 -11.61
CA VAL A 252 -22.00 -12.49 -12.46
C VAL A 252 -22.27 -13.31 -13.71
N VAL A 253 -22.91 -14.47 -13.56
CA VAL A 253 -23.26 -15.36 -14.67
C VAL A 253 -24.19 -14.65 -15.65
N ASN A 254 -25.17 -13.91 -15.17
CA ASN A 254 -26.09 -13.14 -16.02
C ASN A 254 -25.35 -12.04 -16.81
N ALA A 255 -24.46 -11.29 -16.15
CA ALA A 255 -23.66 -10.27 -16.82
C ALA A 255 -22.74 -10.86 -17.91
N LEU A 256 -22.03 -11.94 -17.60
CA LEU A 256 -21.18 -12.64 -18.57
C LEU A 256 -21.99 -13.24 -19.73
N SER A 257 -23.17 -13.79 -19.46
CA SER A 257 -24.07 -14.31 -20.48
C SER A 257 -24.63 -13.18 -21.37
N THR A 258 -24.93 -12.03 -20.80
CA THR A 258 -25.41 -10.85 -21.57
C THR A 258 -24.34 -10.33 -22.52
N ILE A 259 -23.07 -10.20 -22.07
CA ILE A 259 -22.00 -9.76 -22.97
C ILE A 259 -21.70 -10.81 -24.03
N LEU A 260 -21.76 -12.11 -23.69
CA LEU A 260 -21.61 -13.18 -24.66
C LEU A 260 -22.68 -13.13 -25.74
N ALA A 261 -23.95 -13.03 -25.37
CA ALA A 261 -25.06 -12.90 -26.29
C ALA A 261 -24.95 -11.65 -27.19
N TYR A 262 -24.49 -10.55 -26.63
CA TYR A 262 -24.28 -9.30 -27.36
C TYR A 262 -23.09 -9.40 -28.34
N SER A 263 -22.02 -10.11 -27.99
CA SER A 263 -20.78 -10.17 -28.75
C SER A 263 -20.95 -10.73 -30.17
N GLY A 264 -21.83 -11.70 -30.35
CA GLY A 264 -22.03 -12.39 -31.62
C GLY A 264 -20.82 -13.20 -32.10
N VAL A 265 -20.04 -13.74 -31.18
CA VAL A 265 -18.88 -14.60 -31.45
C VAL A 265 -19.27 -15.91 -32.14
N SER A 266 -18.28 -16.61 -32.70
CA SER A 266 -18.50 -17.90 -33.32
C SER A 266 -19.09 -18.92 -32.32
N PRO A 267 -19.89 -19.89 -32.79
CA PRO A 267 -20.48 -20.92 -31.93
C PRO A 267 -19.46 -21.69 -31.09
N GLU A 268 -18.24 -21.87 -31.60
CA GLU A 268 -17.15 -22.57 -30.88
C GLU A 268 -16.67 -21.77 -29.67
N ILE A 269 -16.44 -20.47 -29.84
CA ILE A 269 -16.03 -19.56 -28.74
C ILE A 269 -17.18 -19.43 -27.75
N ALA A 270 -18.42 -19.29 -28.25
CA ALA A 270 -19.59 -19.21 -27.39
C ALA A 270 -19.74 -20.45 -26.51
N ALA A 271 -19.67 -21.65 -27.10
CA ALA A 271 -19.78 -22.90 -26.35
C ALA A 271 -18.67 -23.07 -25.30
N LYS A 272 -17.43 -22.73 -25.65
CA LYS A 272 -16.29 -22.75 -24.71
C LYS A 272 -16.51 -21.80 -23.54
N PHE A 273 -16.96 -20.58 -23.81
CA PHE A 273 -17.19 -19.58 -22.79
C PHE A 273 -18.39 -19.92 -21.91
N GLU A 274 -19.48 -20.43 -22.48
CA GLU A 274 -20.66 -20.95 -21.75
C GLU A 274 -20.29 -22.12 -20.83
N GLU A 275 -19.45 -23.04 -21.28
CA GLU A 275 -18.95 -24.12 -20.44
C GLU A 275 -18.19 -23.56 -19.22
N GLN A 276 -17.31 -22.59 -19.43
CA GLN A 276 -16.57 -21.95 -18.34
C GLN A 276 -17.48 -21.16 -17.40
N ILE A 277 -18.49 -20.46 -17.92
CA ILE A 277 -19.51 -19.79 -17.10
C ILE A 277 -20.28 -20.82 -16.28
N ASN A 278 -20.67 -21.95 -16.87
CA ASN A 278 -21.38 -22.99 -16.15
C ASN A 278 -20.52 -23.66 -15.08
N GLN A 279 -19.23 -23.90 -15.35
CA GLN A 279 -18.30 -24.38 -14.33
C GLN A 279 -18.19 -23.37 -13.19
N PHE A 280 -18.12 -22.08 -13.48
CA PHE A 280 -18.10 -21.02 -12.48
C PHE A 280 -19.39 -20.98 -11.65
N LYS A 281 -20.56 -21.13 -12.30
CA LYS A 281 -21.87 -21.21 -11.63
C LYS A 281 -21.98 -22.41 -10.69
N HIS A 282 -21.45 -23.58 -11.11
CA HIS A 282 -21.51 -24.80 -10.33
C HIS A 282 -20.36 -24.95 -9.33
N SER A 283 -19.35 -24.12 -9.37
CA SER A 283 -18.39 -23.98 -8.28
C SER A 283 -19.11 -23.33 -7.09
N SER A 284 -19.98 -24.13 -6.48
CA SER A 284 -20.98 -23.70 -5.51
C SER A 284 -20.39 -23.19 -4.19
N ASN A 285 -19.08 -23.35 -4.00
CA ASN A 285 -18.40 -22.83 -2.84
C ASN A 285 -17.22 -21.97 -3.30
N ARG A 286 -17.31 -20.67 -3.07
CA ARG A 286 -16.22 -19.71 -3.23
C ARG A 286 -14.94 -20.11 -2.49
N TYR A 287 -15.02 -21.11 -1.64
CA TYR A 287 -14.00 -21.55 -0.70
C TYR A 287 -13.60 -23.03 -0.83
N ASP A 288 -14.15 -23.80 -1.77
CA ASP A 288 -13.89 -25.24 -1.85
C ASP A 288 -12.45 -25.60 -2.22
N SER A 289 -11.77 -24.83 -2.98
CA SER A 289 -10.31 -24.68 -2.97
C SER A 289 -9.98 -23.35 -3.63
N GLU A 290 -9.23 -22.51 -2.93
CA GLU A 290 -8.78 -21.20 -3.46
C GLU A 290 -8.03 -21.37 -4.79
N ASP A 291 -7.34 -22.50 -4.97
CA ASP A 291 -6.57 -22.81 -6.17
C ASP A 291 -7.44 -23.22 -7.36
N GLU A 292 -8.49 -23.98 -7.14
CA GLU A 292 -9.46 -24.36 -8.19
C GLU A 292 -10.28 -23.16 -8.64
N ALA A 293 -10.77 -22.36 -7.71
CA ALA A 293 -11.47 -21.12 -8.02
C ALA A 293 -10.58 -20.13 -8.79
N ARG A 294 -9.30 -20.01 -8.42
CA ARG A 294 -8.32 -19.20 -9.16
C ARG A 294 -8.06 -19.75 -10.56
N ALA A 295 -7.92 -21.08 -10.71
CA ALA A 295 -7.71 -21.71 -12.00
C ALA A 295 -8.90 -21.47 -12.92
N LEU A 296 -10.12 -21.64 -12.40
CA LEU A 296 -11.35 -21.41 -13.14
C LEU A 296 -11.49 -19.95 -13.59
N ARG A 297 -11.26 -19.00 -12.69
CA ARG A 297 -11.26 -17.56 -13.01
C ARG A 297 -10.20 -17.20 -14.05
N ARG A 298 -9.02 -17.81 -13.96
CA ARG A 298 -7.95 -17.60 -14.94
C ARG A 298 -8.36 -18.14 -16.32
N ASN A 299 -8.95 -19.31 -16.38
CA ASN A 299 -9.42 -19.91 -17.63
C ASN A 299 -10.54 -19.08 -18.26
N LEU A 300 -11.49 -18.60 -17.44
CA LEU A 300 -12.53 -17.69 -17.88
C LEU A 300 -11.94 -16.35 -18.39
N GLY A 301 -10.96 -15.81 -17.69
CA GLY A 301 -10.23 -14.62 -18.11
C GLY A 301 -9.47 -14.80 -19.42
N ASN A 302 -8.88 -15.97 -19.65
CA ASN A 302 -8.12 -16.25 -20.86
C ASN A 302 -8.98 -16.27 -22.14
N THR A 303 -10.26 -16.58 -22.04
CA THR A 303 -11.20 -16.59 -23.19
C THR A 303 -12.06 -15.34 -23.24
N PHE A 304 -12.08 -14.55 -22.19
CA PHE A 304 -12.94 -13.38 -22.07
C PHE A 304 -12.62 -12.30 -23.14
N TYR A 305 -11.36 -12.07 -23.46
CA TYR A 305 -10.98 -11.09 -24.50
C TYR A 305 -11.52 -11.49 -25.88
N GLU A 306 -11.67 -12.80 -26.16
CA GLU A 306 -12.25 -13.31 -27.42
C GLU A 306 -13.74 -12.93 -27.54
N VAL A 307 -14.42 -12.73 -26.41
CA VAL A 307 -15.83 -12.27 -26.34
C VAL A 307 -15.89 -10.74 -26.25
N PHE A 308 -14.97 -10.13 -25.50
CA PHE A 308 -14.91 -8.69 -25.28
C PHE A 308 -14.67 -7.92 -26.60
N THR A 309 -13.70 -8.34 -27.41
CA THR A 309 -13.32 -7.62 -28.64
C THR A 309 -14.48 -7.50 -29.64
N PRO A 310 -15.20 -8.57 -30.02
CA PRO A 310 -16.36 -8.46 -30.89
C PRO A 310 -17.50 -7.63 -30.30
N ALA A 311 -17.75 -7.76 -29.00
CA ALA A 311 -18.75 -6.96 -28.31
C ALA A 311 -18.38 -5.45 -28.36
N PHE A 312 -17.11 -5.12 -28.11
CA PHE A 312 -16.61 -3.76 -28.21
C PHE A 312 -16.76 -3.19 -29.61
N ILE A 313 -16.32 -3.90 -30.64
CA ILE A 313 -16.43 -3.45 -32.05
C ILE A 313 -17.88 -3.21 -32.42
N LYS A 314 -18.79 -4.11 -32.06
CA LYS A 314 -20.22 -3.94 -32.28
C LYS A 314 -20.77 -2.70 -31.59
N SER A 315 -20.34 -2.40 -30.39
CA SER A 315 -20.80 -1.22 -29.63
C SER A 315 -20.38 0.11 -30.26
N LEU A 316 -19.33 0.14 -31.11
CA LEU A 316 -18.90 1.35 -31.81
C LEU A 316 -19.90 1.82 -32.90
N SER A 317 -20.71 0.89 -33.40
CA SER A 317 -21.74 1.15 -34.43
C SER A 317 -23.19 1.02 -33.92
N ASP A 318 -23.37 0.73 -32.63
CA ASP A 318 -24.66 0.50 -31.97
C ASP A 318 -24.87 1.48 -30.82
N ASP A 319 -25.49 2.60 -31.07
CA ASP A 319 -25.75 3.64 -30.04
C ASP A 319 -26.71 3.16 -28.93
N ASN A 320 -27.47 2.09 -29.18
CA ASN A 320 -28.51 1.56 -28.29
C ASN A 320 -28.20 0.17 -27.74
N TYR A 321 -26.92 -0.17 -27.59
CA TYR A 321 -26.58 -1.46 -26.97
C TYR A 321 -27.04 -1.53 -25.50
N PRO A 322 -27.27 -2.74 -24.96
CA PRO A 322 -27.85 -2.93 -23.63
C PRO A 322 -27.12 -2.18 -22.52
N MET A 323 -27.87 -1.68 -21.53
CA MET A 323 -27.30 -0.94 -20.40
C MET A 323 -26.31 -1.77 -19.61
N GLU A 324 -26.55 -3.06 -19.48
CA GLU A 324 -25.68 -4.01 -18.79
C GLU A 324 -24.31 -4.09 -19.48
N VAL A 325 -24.29 -4.06 -20.82
CA VAL A 325 -23.05 -4.04 -21.62
C VAL A 325 -22.33 -2.70 -21.47
N LYS A 326 -23.06 -1.57 -21.45
CA LYS A 326 -22.50 -0.24 -21.15
C LYS A 326 -21.83 -0.20 -19.78
N MET A 327 -22.53 -0.68 -18.78
CA MET A 327 -22.00 -0.76 -17.41
C MET A 327 -20.74 -1.60 -17.37
N PHE A 328 -20.75 -2.72 -18.08
CA PHE A 328 -19.61 -3.61 -18.15
C PHE A 328 -18.37 -2.94 -18.75
N PHE A 329 -18.51 -2.22 -19.86
CA PHE A 329 -17.41 -1.50 -20.48
C PHE A 329 -16.87 -0.35 -19.63
N MET A 330 -17.72 0.31 -18.86
CA MET A 330 -17.35 1.50 -18.10
C MET A 330 -16.85 1.20 -16.69
N PHE A 331 -17.45 0.24 -16.03
CA PHE A 331 -17.18 -0.04 -14.61
C PHE A 331 -16.72 -1.48 -14.36
N GLY A 332 -16.75 -2.33 -15.36
CA GLY A 332 -16.69 -3.77 -15.17
C GLY A 332 -18.00 -4.27 -14.60
N PHE A 333 -17.92 -5.34 -13.83
CA PHE A 333 -19.10 -5.91 -13.18
C PHE A 333 -19.39 -5.17 -11.86
N VAL A 334 -20.65 -4.83 -11.63
CA VAL A 334 -21.16 -4.30 -10.35
C VAL A 334 -22.18 -5.27 -9.80
N ASP A 335 -21.92 -5.80 -8.61
CA ASP A 335 -22.91 -6.60 -7.89
C ASP A 335 -23.97 -5.67 -7.31
N GLU A 336 -25.15 -5.68 -7.92
CA GLU A 336 -26.25 -4.78 -7.55
C GLU A 336 -26.76 -5.03 -6.13
N GLU A 337 -26.68 -6.27 -5.65
CA GLU A 337 -27.11 -6.60 -4.30
C GLU A 337 -26.13 -6.03 -3.26
N LEU A 338 -24.82 -6.10 -3.54
CA LEU A 338 -23.80 -5.53 -2.65
C LEU A 338 -23.74 -4.01 -2.72
N ALA A 339 -23.86 -3.44 -3.92
CA ALA A 339 -23.85 -1.99 -4.12
C ALA A 339 -25.08 -1.30 -3.50
N GLY A 340 -26.22 -2.02 -3.48
CA GLY A 340 -27.53 -1.47 -3.15
C GLY A 340 -28.13 -0.65 -4.28
N GLU A 341 -29.44 -0.57 -4.32
CA GLU A 341 -30.22 0.07 -5.39
C GLU A 341 -29.77 1.52 -5.66
N LYS A 342 -29.54 2.29 -4.62
CA LYS A 342 -29.12 3.70 -4.75
C LYS A 342 -27.79 3.86 -5.47
N ASN A 343 -26.78 3.10 -5.08
CA ASN A 343 -25.44 3.18 -5.67
C ASN A 343 -25.46 2.63 -7.09
N THR A 344 -26.16 1.53 -7.34
CA THR A 344 -26.36 0.97 -8.68
C THR A 344 -27.02 1.97 -9.59
N GLN A 345 -28.07 2.68 -9.13
CA GLN A 345 -28.74 3.73 -9.90
C GLN A 345 -27.81 4.91 -10.19
N ILE A 346 -26.96 5.30 -9.24
CA ILE A 346 -25.93 6.35 -9.46
C ILE A 346 -24.97 5.91 -10.58
N LEU A 347 -24.47 4.69 -10.53
CA LEU A 347 -23.56 4.17 -11.57
C LEU A 347 -24.25 4.09 -12.93
N TYR A 348 -25.49 3.65 -13.01
CA TYR A 348 -26.28 3.65 -14.25
C TYR A 348 -26.46 5.06 -14.82
N ASN A 349 -26.75 6.04 -13.97
CA ASN A 349 -26.88 7.43 -14.41
C ASN A 349 -25.53 8.00 -14.88
N MET A 350 -24.43 7.65 -14.20
CA MET A 350 -23.08 8.02 -14.63
C MET A 350 -22.73 7.38 -15.98
N ALA A 351 -23.07 6.11 -16.19
CA ALA A 351 -22.86 5.44 -17.46
C ALA A 351 -23.64 6.09 -18.61
N LYS A 352 -24.86 6.57 -18.33
CA LYS A 352 -25.69 7.30 -19.33
C LYS A 352 -25.18 8.71 -19.63
N ALA A 353 -24.75 9.41 -18.57
CA ALA A 353 -24.32 10.81 -18.65
C ALA A 353 -22.81 10.95 -18.89
N TYR A 354 -22.10 9.81 -19.03
CA TYR A 354 -20.67 9.81 -19.21
C TYR A 354 -20.30 10.53 -20.49
N MET A 355 -19.62 11.66 -20.34
CA MET A 355 -18.99 12.37 -21.46
C MET A 355 -17.48 12.35 -21.19
N PRO A 356 -16.70 11.70 -22.06
CA PRO A 356 -15.24 11.81 -21.98
C PRO A 356 -14.85 13.28 -22.17
N ASP A 357 -13.77 13.69 -21.55
CA ASP A 357 -13.12 14.94 -21.92
C ASP A 357 -12.42 14.73 -23.28
N PRO A 358 -12.96 15.28 -24.39
CA PRO A 358 -12.44 14.99 -25.72
C PRO A 358 -11.02 15.55 -25.91
N GLU A 359 -10.61 16.53 -25.13
CA GLU A 359 -9.28 17.16 -25.19
C GLU A 359 -8.36 16.68 -24.06
N GLY A 360 -8.88 15.93 -23.09
CA GLY A 360 -8.14 15.49 -21.91
C GLY A 360 -7.26 14.27 -22.16
N ASN A 361 -6.30 14.09 -21.24
CA ASN A 361 -5.46 12.90 -21.21
C ASN A 361 -6.05 11.78 -20.33
N VAL A 362 -7.15 12.03 -19.64
CA VAL A 362 -7.86 11.05 -18.80
C VAL A 362 -8.95 10.41 -19.65
N VAL A 363 -8.85 9.10 -19.84
CA VAL A 363 -9.77 8.34 -20.71
C VAL A 363 -10.17 7.04 -20.04
N THR A 364 -11.39 6.56 -20.28
CA THR A 364 -11.76 5.19 -19.92
C THR A 364 -11.09 4.18 -20.83
N LEU A 365 -11.08 2.90 -20.42
CA LEU A 365 -10.68 1.81 -21.30
C LEU A 365 -11.47 1.83 -22.61
N TYR A 366 -12.78 2.08 -22.55
CA TYR A 366 -13.63 2.15 -23.75
C TYR A 366 -13.14 3.23 -24.72
N GLU A 367 -12.92 4.45 -24.24
CA GLU A 367 -12.42 5.57 -25.04
C GLU A 367 -11.00 5.32 -25.58
N TRP A 368 -10.16 4.67 -24.75
CA TRP A 368 -8.82 4.30 -25.17
C TRP A 368 -8.82 3.32 -26.35
N LEU A 369 -9.59 2.25 -26.23
CA LEU A 369 -9.72 1.25 -27.29
C LEU A 369 -10.36 1.83 -28.56
N LYS A 370 -11.29 2.79 -28.41
CA LYS A 370 -11.86 3.54 -29.52
C LYS A 370 -10.80 4.36 -30.26
N LYS A 371 -9.89 5.03 -29.55
CA LYS A 371 -8.76 5.75 -30.16
C LYS A 371 -7.83 4.81 -30.94
N ILE A 372 -7.55 3.62 -30.43
CA ILE A 372 -6.76 2.59 -31.12
C ILE A 372 -7.49 2.13 -32.39
N TYR A 373 -8.77 1.80 -32.27
CA TYR A 373 -9.58 1.34 -33.42
C TYR A 373 -9.71 2.40 -34.53
N ASN A 374 -9.83 3.66 -34.14
CA ASN A 374 -9.91 4.79 -35.07
C ASN A 374 -8.55 5.20 -35.64
N LEU A 375 -7.46 4.53 -35.31
CA LEU A 375 -6.09 4.87 -35.69
C LEU A 375 -5.62 6.25 -35.20
N GLU A 376 -6.22 6.77 -34.13
CA GLU A 376 -5.84 8.06 -33.53
C GLU A 376 -4.56 7.95 -32.71
N VAL A 377 -4.31 6.78 -32.15
CA VAL A 377 -3.11 6.47 -31.35
C VAL A 377 -2.55 5.10 -31.73
N GLU A 378 -1.24 4.96 -31.58
CA GLU A 378 -0.57 3.67 -31.79
C GLU A 378 -0.87 2.71 -30.64
N PRO A 379 -0.97 1.38 -30.91
CA PRO A 379 -1.07 0.38 -29.85
C PRO A 379 0.09 0.45 -28.86
N SER A 380 -0.16 0.04 -27.65
CA SER A 380 0.85 -0.03 -26.61
C SER A 380 1.82 -1.17 -26.89
N ARG A 381 3.04 -1.06 -26.35
CA ARG A 381 4.01 -2.14 -26.44
C ARG A 381 3.58 -3.34 -25.64
N ASN A 382 3.97 -4.49 -26.12
CA ASN A 382 3.76 -5.73 -25.40
C ASN A 382 4.76 -5.90 -24.22
N GLU A 383 4.65 -6.98 -23.48
CA GLU A 383 5.52 -7.32 -22.35
C GLU A 383 7.01 -7.51 -22.73
N PHE A 384 7.32 -7.68 -24.01
CA PHE A 384 8.68 -7.77 -24.55
C PHE A 384 9.20 -6.44 -25.11
N ASP A 385 8.55 -5.33 -24.77
CA ASP A 385 8.89 -3.98 -25.22
C ASP A 385 8.84 -3.77 -26.75
N GLN A 386 7.98 -4.52 -27.42
CA GLN A 386 7.79 -4.42 -28.86
C GLN A 386 6.57 -3.56 -29.18
N ASP A 387 6.76 -2.56 -30.03
CA ASP A 387 5.66 -1.84 -30.68
C ASP A 387 4.99 -2.72 -31.77
N TRP A 388 3.84 -2.26 -32.26
CA TRP A 388 3.05 -3.00 -33.23
C TRP A 388 3.84 -3.43 -34.48
N GLU A 389 4.64 -2.53 -35.05
CA GLU A 389 5.45 -2.86 -36.22
C GLU A 389 6.58 -3.85 -35.91
N SER A 390 7.22 -3.71 -34.77
CA SER A 390 8.27 -4.63 -34.32
C SER A 390 7.72 -6.02 -34.03
N TYR A 391 6.55 -6.09 -33.45
CA TYR A 391 5.82 -7.35 -33.26
C TYR A 391 5.53 -8.02 -34.61
N LEU A 392 4.97 -7.30 -35.59
CA LEU A 392 4.70 -7.86 -36.93
C LEU A 392 5.98 -8.32 -37.64
N ARG A 393 7.09 -7.58 -37.48
CA ARG A 393 8.41 -7.99 -38.03
C ARG A 393 8.91 -9.28 -37.40
N GLU A 394 8.72 -9.47 -36.10
CA GLU A 394 9.07 -10.71 -35.43
C GLU A 394 8.18 -11.88 -35.90
N GLN A 395 6.87 -11.67 -36.03
CA GLN A 395 5.96 -12.70 -36.56
C GLN A 395 6.35 -13.16 -37.95
N LYS A 396 6.90 -12.25 -38.80
CA LYS A 396 7.50 -12.61 -40.07
C LYS A 396 8.80 -13.41 -39.91
N ALA A 397 9.68 -12.95 -39.05
CA ALA A 397 11.00 -13.60 -38.81
C ALA A 397 10.84 -15.03 -38.28
N THR A 398 9.83 -15.27 -37.44
CA THR A 398 9.47 -16.59 -36.90
C THR A 398 8.67 -17.46 -37.89
N GLY A 399 8.25 -16.91 -39.01
CA GLY A 399 7.48 -17.63 -40.06
C GLY A 399 5.99 -17.78 -39.75
N ASN A 400 5.50 -17.14 -38.66
CA ASN A 400 4.07 -17.18 -38.28
C ASN A 400 3.18 -16.38 -39.25
N LEU A 401 3.71 -15.29 -39.81
CA LEU A 401 3.01 -14.45 -40.78
C LEU A 401 3.85 -14.27 -42.05
N LYS A 402 3.17 -14.24 -43.20
CA LYS A 402 3.75 -13.92 -44.51
C LYS A 402 3.61 -12.42 -44.80
N GLN A 403 4.48 -11.87 -45.69
CA GLN A 403 4.46 -10.44 -46.01
C GLN A 403 3.06 -9.90 -46.42
N PRO A 404 2.28 -10.57 -47.29
CA PRO A 404 0.94 -10.07 -47.63
C PRO A 404 -0.04 -9.97 -46.44
N GLN A 405 0.12 -10.86 -45.44
CA GLN A 405 -0.68 -10.81 -44.23
C GLN A 405 -0.27 -9.62 -43.33
N ILE A 406 1.03 -9.36 -43.22
CA ILE A 406 1.55 -8.21 -42.51
C ILE A 406 1.07 -6.90 -43.13
N ASP A 407 1.18 -6.78 -44.48
CA ASP A 407 0.75 -5.58 -45.23
C ASP A 407 -0.76 -5.31 -45.00
N ALA A 408 -1.56 -6.37 -44.88
CA ALA A 408 -2.97 -6.26 -44.54
C ALA A 408 -3.22 -5.86 -43.08
N MET A 409 -2.38 -6.29 -42.15
CA MET A 409 -2.58 -6.07 -40.70
C MET A 409 -2.05 -4.74 -40.19
N VAL A 410 -1.03 -4.14 -40.85
CA VAL A 410 -0.35 -2.92 -40.34
C VAL A 410 -1.34 -1.82 -39.97
N ASN A 411 -2.32 -1.54 -40.84
CA ASN A 411 -3.32 -0.49 -40.63
C ASN A 411 -4.73 -1.05 -40.44
N ASP A 412 -4.85 -2.36 -40.17
CA ASP A 412 -6.16 -2.96 -39.87
C ASP A 412 -6.60 -2.60 -38.46
N PRO A 413 -7.70 -1.85 -38.30
CA PRO A 413 -8.18 -1.42 -37.00
C PRO A 413 -8.43 -2.58 -36.02
N LYS A 414 -8.94 -3.70 -36.53
CA LYS A 414 -9.25 -4.87 -35.70
C LYS A 414 -7.99 -5.56 -35.20
N SER A 415 -7.00 -5.77 -36.05
CA SER A 415 -5.73 -6.40 -35.67
C SER A 415 -4.97 -5.56 -34.63
N ARG A 416 -4.99 -4.23 -34.78
CA ARG A 416 -4.40 -3.29 -33.80
C ARG A 416 -5.13 -3.33 -32.47
N LEU A 417 -6.46 -3.38 -32.51
CA LEU A 417 -7.29 -3.49 -31.33
C LEU A 417 -7.06 -4.82 -30.58
N ASP A 418 -7.02 -5.94 -31.32
CA ASP A 418 -6.73 -7.26 -30.75
C ASP A 418 -5.38 -7.29 -30.02
N PHE A 419 -4.35 -6.68 -30.63
CA PHE A 419 -3.03 -6.56 -30.03
C PHE A 419 -3.07 -5.73 -28.74
N GLU A 420 -3.74 -4.59 -28.75
CA GLU A 420 -3.88 -3.71 -27.57
C GLU A 420 -4.65 -4.40 -26.43
N ILE A 421 -5.77 -5.03 -26.75
CA ILE A 421 -6.59 -5.74 -25.76
C ILE A 421 -5.77 -6.88 -25.12
N HIS A 422 -5.05 -7.66 -25.93
CA HIS A 422 -4.20 -8.73 -25.42
C HIS A 422 -3.14 -8.21 -24.44
N ASN A 423 -2.48 -7.12 -24.77
CA ASN A 423 -1.49 -6.48 -23.92
C ASN A 423 -2.11 -5.97 -22.62
N LEU A 424 -3.27 -5.33 -22.69
CA LEU A 424 -4.01 -4.84 -21.52
C LEU A 424 -4.43 -5.97 -20.58
N PHE A 425 -4.92 -7.07 -21.11
CA PHE A 425 -5.30 -8.24 -20.29
C PHE A 425 -4.10 -8.85 -19.58
N SER A 426 -2.97 -8.98 -20.27
CA SER A 426 -1.73 -9.46 -19.67
C SER A 426 -1.25 -8.57 -18.54
N LEU A 427 -1.33 -7.25 -18.71
CA LEU A 427 -0.90 -6.27 -17.71
C LEU A 427 -1.91 -6.14 -16.56
N GLY A 428 -3.19 -6.19 -16.87
CA GLY A 428 -4.27 -6.06 -15.90
C GLY A 428 -4.19 -7.09 -14.78
N ASN A 429 -3.73 -8.30 -15.08
CA ASN A 429 -3.48 -9.33 -14.08
C ASN A 429 -2.40 -8.95 -13.04
N ARG A 430 -1.53 -7.98 -13.35
CA ARG A 430 -0.51 -7.47 -12.43
C ARG A 430 -1.02 -6.37 -11.50
N MET A 431 -2.12 -5.69 -11.88
CA MET A 431 -2.71 -4.59 -11.12
C MET A 431 -3.61 -5.07 -9.99
N THR A 432 -4.25 -6.20 -10.17
CA THR A 432 -5.01 -6.89 -9.12
C THR A 432 -4.07 -7.83 -8.39
N PHE A 433 -4.13 -7.96 -7.10
CA PHE A 433 -3.24 -8.77 -6.23
C PHE A 433 -3.07 -10.26 -6.65
N GLY A 434 -3.16 -10.59 -7.93
CA GLY A 434 -3.02 -11.93 -8.46
C GLY A 434 -4.19 -12.87 -8.14
N ARG A 435 -5.24 -12.37 -7.53
CA ARG A 435 -6.39 -13.18 -7.14
C ARG A 435 -7.48 -13.25 -8.21
N ILE A 436 -7.60 -12.23 -9.04
CA ILE A 436 -8.68 -12.11 -10.03
C ILE A 436 -8.11 -11.51 -11.30
N SER A 437 -8.49 -12.04 -12.47
CA SER A 437 -8.22 -11.36 -13.74
C SER A 437 -8.94 -10.01 -13.71
N SER A 438 -8.22 -8.94 -13.98
CA SER A 438 -8.75 -7.58 -13.98
C SER A 438 -9.89 -7.36 -14.97
N PHE A 439 -10.05 -8.26 -15.93
CA PHE A 439 -11.08 -8.16 -16.98
C PHE A 439 -12.24 -9.15 -16.79
N VAL A 440 -12.11 -10.13 -15.93
CA VAL A 440 -13.27 -10.87 -15.46
C VAL A 440 -13.80 -10.11 -14.26
N PRO A 441 -14.91 -9.41 -14.39
CA PRO A 441 -15.43 -8.55 -13.35
C PRO A 441 -16.08 -9.41 -12.26
N VAL A 442 -15.30 -10.21 -11.59
CA VAL A 442 -15.70 -10.91 -10.40
C VAL A 442 -15.30 -10.02 -9.24
N PHE A 443 -16.22 -9.23 -8.75
CA PHE A 443 -16.02 -8.59 -7.47
C PHE A 443 -15.88 -9.68 -6.42
N ASP A 444 -14.76 -9.67 -5.75
CA ASP A 444 -14.72 -10.24 -4.43
C ASP A 444 -15.77 -9.49 -3.60
N GLU A 445 -16.60 -10.18 -2.83
CA GLU A 445 -17.67 -9.61 -2.01
C GLU A 445 -17.25 -8.44 -1.13
N MET A 446 -16.01 -8.21 -1.06
CA MET A 446 -15.40 -7.31 -0.14
C MET A 446 -15.21 -5.92 -0.75
N ASN A 447 -16.19 -5.04 -0.66
CA ASN A 447 -15.87 -3.76 -0.12
C ASN A 447 -15.48 -2.63 -1.04
N VAL A 448 -15.48 -2.84 -2.34
CA VAL A 448 -15.05 -1.82 -3.27
C VAL A 448 -16.01 -0.65 -3.32
N LEU A 449 -17.26 -0.94 -3.04
CA LEU A 449 -18.33 0.06 -3.13
C LEU A 449 -18.58 0.79 -1.82
N ARG A 450 -17.66 0.69 -0.88
CA ARG A 450 -17.82 1.35 0.40
C ARG A 450 -16.75 2.35 0.78
N PRO A 451 -17.18 3.48 1.13
CA PRO A 451 -18.26 4.24 0.54
C PRO A 451 -17.89 4.52 -0.91
N LEU A 452 -18.84 4.44 -1.83
CA LEU A 452 -18.61 4.52 -3.27
C LEU A 452 -17.82 5.76 -3.70
N ASP A 453 -18.11 6.88 -3.11
CA ASP A 453 -17.45 8.17 -3.36
C ASP A 453 -15.97 8.19 -2.93
N MET A 454 -15.55 7.35 -1.99
CA MET A 454 -14.13 7.19 -1.61
C MET A 454 -13.39 6.17 -2.47
N ALA A 455 -14.06 5.10 -2.88
CA ALA A 455 -13.47 4.01 -3.65
C ALA A 455 -13.44 4.28 -5.16
N TYR A 456 -14.39 5.08 -5.66
CA TYR A 456 -14.56 5.34 -7.08
C TYR A 456 -13.76 6.55 -7.57
N LEU A 457 -12.96 6.35 -8.61
CA LEU A 457 -12.22 7.42 -9.28
C LEU A 457 -13.05 8.04 -10.41
N THR A 458 -13.20 9.36 -10.36
CA THR A 458 -13.84 10.15 -11.40
C THR A 458 -12.81 10.98 -12.15
N TYR A 459 -13.17 11.48 -13.34
CA TYR A 459 -12.35 12.45 -14.07
C TYR A 459 -12.00 13.66 -13.22
N SER A 460 -12.99 14.20 -12.50
CA SER A 460 -12.79 15.35 -11.63
C SER A 460 -11.74 15.10 -10.57
N LYS A 461 -11.82 13.97 -9.88
CA LYS A 461 -10.81 13.59 -8.86
C LYS A 461 -9.41 13.44 -9.45
N ILE A 462 -9.31 12.80 -10.61
CA ILE A 462 -8.01 12.62 -11.26
C ILE A 462 -7.43 13.95 -11.73
N ASN A 463 -8.23 14.81 -12.35
CA ASN A 463 -7.78 16.15 -12.74
C ASN A 463 -7.38 17.00 -11.53
N GLU A 464 -8.07 16.85 -10.39
CA GLU A 464 -7.66 17.46 -9.13
C GLU A 464 -6.28 16.94 -8.68
N TYR A 465 -6.02 15.63 -8.77
CA TYR A 465 -4.69 15.07 -8.46
C TYR A 465 -3.61 15.57 -9.41
N PHE A 466 -3.90 15.70 -10.71
CA PHE A 466 -2.97 16.33 -11.65
C PHE A 466 -2.69 17.79 -11.29
N ALA A 467 -3.70 18.57 -10.94
CA ALA A 467 -3.54 19.95 -10.52
C ALA A 467 -2.72 20.04 -9.23
N LYS A 468 -3.03 19.20 -8.25
CA LYS A 468 -2.30 19.15 -6.96
C LYS A 468 -0.83 18.80 -7.15
N ILE A 469 -0.52 17.80 -7.95
CA ILE A 469 0.88 17.41 -8.17
C ILE A 469 1.65 18.49 -8.91
N ARG A 470 1.05 19.17 -9.91
CA ARG A 470 1.67 20.29 -10.60
C ARG A 470 1.91 21.52 -9.69
N ALA A 471 1.12 21.68 -8.64
CA ALA A 471 1.36 22.72 -7.65
C ALA A 471 2.59 22.42 -6.78
N VAL A 472 2.89 21.14 -6.54
CA VAL A 472 4.04 20.71 -5.72
C VAL A 472 5.29 20.50 -6.58
N ASP A 473 5.18 19.79 -7.68
CA ASP A 473 6.25 19.56 -8.65
C ASP A 473 5.77 20.07 -10.01
N TYR A 474 5.95 21.35 -10.28
CA TYR A 474 5.40 21.97 -11.49
C TYR A 474 6.02 21.44 -12.78
N GLY A 475 7.20 20.82 -12.71
CA GLY A 475 7.90 20.20 -13.83
C GLY A 475 7.61 18.70 -13.98
N VAL A 476 6.72 18.11 -13.18
CA VAL A 476 6.50 16.64 -13.14
C VAL A 476 6.19 16.03 -14.50
N PHE A 477 5.46 16.74 -15.36
CA PHE A 477 5.08 16.27 -16.70
C PHE A 477 5.79 17.03 -17.82
N CYS A 478 6.96 17.59 -17.53
CA CYS A 478 7.75 18.29 -18.51
C CYS A 478 9.05 17.53 -18.78
N ARG A 479 9.44 17.45 -20.04
CA ARG A 479 10.78 17.02 -20.45
C ARG A 479 11.55 18.19 -21.04
N GLN A 480 12.87 18.10 -20.99
CA GLN A 480 13.74 19.06 -21.65
C GLN A 480 13.84 18.74 -23.15
N ALA A 481 13.37 19.64 -24.00
CA ALA A 481 13.49 19.55 -25.43
C ALA A 481 14.41 20.64 -25.99
N VAL A 482 14.94 20.46 -27.18
CA VAL A 482 15.86 21.39 -27.83
C VAL A 482 15.17 22.03 -29.03
N TYR A 483 15.16 23.35 -29.06
CA TYR A 483 14.74 24.14 -30.20
C TYR A 483 15.94 24.85 -30.82
N SER A 484 16.04 24.81 -32.15
CA SER A 484 17.06 25.53 -32.91
C SER A 484 16.43 26.11 -34.19
N ASN A 485 16.66 27.40 -34.40
CA ASN A 485 16.30 28.08 -35.65
C ASN A 485 17.36 29.14 -35.96
N PRO A 486 18.40 28.77 -36.73
CA PRO A 486 19.49 29.70 -37.09
C PRO A 486 19.04 30.91 -37.87
N GLU A 487 17.94 30.82 -38.66
CA GLU A 487 17.44 31.92 -39.49
C GLU A 487 17.00 33.13 -38.66
N ILE A 488 16.49 32.87 -37.45
CA ILE A 488 16.13 33.94 -36.51
C ILE A 488 17.17 34.16 -35.40
N GLY A 489 18.35 33.57 -35.57
CA GLY A 489 19.48 33.72 -34.61
C GLY A 489 19.37 32.88 -33.34
N VAL A 490 18.48 31.87 -33.29
CA VAL A 490 18.38 30.93 -32.20
C VAL A 490 19.22 29.69 -32.47
N THR A 491 20.41 29.62 -32.02
CA THR A 491 21.33 28.48 -32.22
C THR A 491 20.91 27.25 -31.45
N GLN A 492 20.56 27.42 -30.16
CA GLN A 492 20.09 26.35 -29.29
C GLN A 492 19.30 26.93 -28.12
N LEU A 493 18.11 26.44 -27.90
CA LEU A 493 17.28 26.74 -26.73
C LEU A 493 16.79 25.44 -26.11
N PHE A 494 17.04 25.26 -24.83
CA PHE A 494 16.40 24.22 -24.06
C PHE A 494 15.06 24.75 -23.52
N TYR A 495 13.99 24.03 -23.78
CA TYR A 495 12.66 24.41 -23.30
C TYR A 495 11.94 23.23 -22.68
N ALA A 496 11.00 23.52 -21.78
CA ALA A 496 10.16 22.54 -21.17
C ALA A 496 8.98 22.20 -22.08
N GLU A 497 8.94 20.96 -22.56
CA GLU A 497 7.84 20.41 -23.34
C GLU A 497 6.91 19.64 -22.45
N ASP A 498 5.59 19.94 -22.50
CA ASP A 498 4.57 19.19 -21.77
C ASP A 498 4.34 17.82 -22.41
N ILE A 499 4.52 16.79 -21.59
CA ILE A 499 4.38 15.40 -21.98
C ILE A 499 3.41 14.67 -21.04
N THR A 500 2.37 15.39 -20.60
CA THR A 500 1.36 14.81 -19.71
C THR A 500 0.89 13.44 -20.23
N PRO A 501 1.01 12.38 -19.41
CA PRO A 501 0.69 11.02 -19.82
C PRO A 501 -0.80 10.81 -20.02
N TYR A 502 -1.16 9.79 -20.80
CA TYR A 502 -2.52 9.27 -20.77
C TYR A 502 -2.80 8.53 -19.47
N MET A 503 -3.93 8.81 -18.88
CA MET A 503 -4.47 8.11 -17.73
C MET A 503 -5.64 7.25 -18.17
N ILE A 504 -5.45 5.94 -18.23
CA ILE A 504 -6.46 5.00 -18.70
C ILE A 504 -7.16 4.39 -17.49
N LEU A 505 -8.46 4.64 -17.38
CA LEU A 505 -9.29 4.12 -16.31
C LEU A 505 -9.75 2.71 -16.65
N MET A 506 -9.25 1.76 -15.88
CA MET A 506 -9.59 0.35 -16.07
C MET A 506 -10.89 0.00 -15.33
N PRO A 507 -11.84 -0.66 -15.99
CA PRO A 507 -13.12 -1.05 -15.40
C PRO A 507 -12.95 -2.26 -14.47
N ASN A 508 -12.16 -2.11 -13.44
CA ASN A 508 -11.85 -3.18 -12.51
C ASN A 508 -11.62 -2.66 -11.10
N VAL A 509 -11.46 -3.60 -10.18
CA VAL A 509 -11.06 -3.37 -8.81
C VAL A 509 -9.57 -3.58 -8.69
N GLY A 510 -8.86 -2.64 -8.10
CA GLY A 510 -7.43 -2.76 -7.86
C GLY A 510 -6.99 -1.92 -6.67
N SER A 511 -5.79 -2.18 -6.21
CA SER A 511 -5.14 -1.43 -5.14
C SER A 511 -3.88 -0.72 -5.62
N ARG A 512 -3.61 -0.77 -6.91
CA ARG A 512 -2.39 -0.22 -7.50
C ARG A 512 -2.72 0.56 -8.77
N ALA A 513 -1.90 1.57 -9.02
CA ALA A 513 -1.78 2.18 -10.32
C ALA A 513 -0.45 1.72 -10.95
N SER A 514 -0.37 1.72 -12.27
CA SER A 514 0.82 1.26 -12.98
C SER A 514 1.20 2.23 -14.09
N LEU A 515 2.47 2.58 -14.15
CA LEU A 515 3.08 3.20 -15.31
C LEU A 515 3.28 2.09 -16.35
N TRP A 516 2.43 2.08 -17.37
CA TRP A 516 2.44 1.03 -18.38
C TRP A 516 3.46 1.27 -19.48
N GLN A 517 3.54 2.51 -19.97
CA GLN A 517 4.57 2.89 -20.92
C GLN A 517 5.33 4.11 -20.43
N GLU A 518 6.63 3.96 -20.38
CA GLU A 518 7.57 5.03 -20.10
C GLU A 518 7.80 5.85 -21.36
N ILE A 519 8.22 7.09 -21.19
CA ILE A 519 8.70 7.91 -22.29
C ILE A 519 10.03 7.34 -22.74
N GLU A 520 10.12 6.97 -23.97
CA GLU A 520 11.39 6.55 -24.53
C GLU A 520 12.12 7.71 -25.18
N GLY A 521 13.42 7.75 -24.93
CA GLY A 521 14.41 8.73 -25.35
C GLY A 521 14.22 9.49 -26.66
N LYS A 522 15.20 10.21 -27.10
CA LYS A 522 15.18 11.25 -28.18
C LYS A 522 14.50 10.87 -29.51
N LYS A 523 14.26 9.61 -29.76
CA LYS A 523 13.69 9.13 -31.05
C LYS A 523 12.21 8.73 -30.98
N ARG A 524 11.58 8.70 -29.82
CA ARG A 524 10.20 8.26 -29.65
C ARG A 524 9.40 9.31 -28.89
N SER A 525 8.40 9.87 -29.54
CA SER A 525 7.50 10.89 -29.02
C SER A 525 6.21 10.30 -28.43
N THR A 526 6.18 9.02 -28.11
CA THR A 526 4.99 8.39 -27.54
C THR A 526 4.77 8.89 -26.11
N LYS A 527 3.57 9.43 -25.85
CA LYS A 527 3.17 9.78 -24.49
C LYS A 527 3.15 8.54 -23.62
N ALA A 528 3.63 8.65 -22.40
CA ALA A 528 3.49 7.61 -21.40
C ALA A 528 2.01 7.27 -21.14
N ARG A 529 1.76 6.07 -20.69
CA ARG A 529 0.42 5.53 -20.40
C ARG A 529 0.40 5.01 -18.98
N MET A 530 -0.55 5.50 -18.22
CA MET A 530 -0.77 5.11 -16.85
C MET A 530 -2.10 4.37 -16.76
N LEU A 531 -2.12 3.25 -16.05
CA LEU A 531 -3.34 2.48 -15.79
C LEU A 531 -3.75 2.63 -14.34
N VAL A 532 -5.01 2.92 -14.12
CA VAL A 532 -5.59 3.06 -12.79
C VAL A 532 -6.94 2.35 -12.76
N SER A 533 -7.17 1.54 -11.74
CA SER A 533 -8.46 0.91 -11.54
C SER A 533 -9.51 1.94 -11.13
N ILE A 534 -10.69 1.89 -11.76
CA ILE A 534 -11.81 2.77 -11.42
C ILE A 534 -12.22 2.60 -9.96
N PHE A 535 -12.26 1.35 -9.47
CA PHE A 535 -12.50 1.07 -8.06
C PHE A 535 -11.19 0.74 -7.37
N ASN A 536 -10.84 1.52 -6.37
CA ASN A 536 -9.57 1.36 -5.66
C ASN A 536 -9.82 0.98 -4.19
N THR A 537 -9.13 -0.05 -3.73
CA THR A 537 -9.22 -0.54 -2.35
C THR A 537 -8.26 0.17 -1.39
N GLU A 538 -7.33 0.95 -1.93
CA GLU A 538 -6.33 1.71 -1.19
C GLU A 538 -6.67 3.22 -1.21
N ASN A 539 -5.90 4.02 -0.49
CA ASN A 539 -6.00 5.47 -0.58
C ASN A 539 -5.66 5.95 -2.00
N THR A 540 -6.66 6.44 -2.72
CA THR A 540 -6.53 6.83 -4.12
C THR A 540 -5.52 7.95 -4.33
N GLU A 541 -5.47 8.92 -3.42
CA GLU A 541 -4.52 10.03 -3.49
C GLU A 541 -3.07 9.54 -3.38
N GLU A 542 -2.78 8.68 -2.40
CA GLU A 542 -1.44 8.11 -2.23
C GLU A 542 -1.05 7.23 -3.42
N CYS A 543 -1.98 6.46 -3.93
CA CYS A 543 -1.78 5.64 -5.12
C CYS A 543 -1.38 6.52 -6.33
N MET A 544 -2.08 7.64 -6.54
CA MET A 544 -1.78 8.59 -7.60
C MET A 544 -0.45 9.30 -7.40
N ILE A 545 -0.13 9.76 -6.19
CA ILE A 545 1.15 10.41 -5.91
C ILE A 545 2.33 9.43 -6.14
N ARG A 546 2.19 8.17 -5.74
CA ARG A 546 3.19 7.13 -6.01
C ARG A 546 3.40 6.91 -7.50
N LEU A 547 2.32 6.85 -8.27
CA LEU A 547 2.36 6.72 -9.73
C LEU A 547 3.09 7.90 -10.39
N PHE A 548 2.79 9.13 -9.95
CA PHE A 548 3.47 10.33 -10.46
C PHE A 548 4.95 10.36 -10.06
N GLY A 549 5.29 9.91 -8.86
CA GLY A 549 6.68 9.75 -8.43
C GLY A 549 7.41 8.71 -9.28
N GLU A 550 6.78 7.59 -9.58
CA GLU A 550 7.35 6.59 -10.50
C GLU A 550 7.59 7.18 -11.88
N PHE A 551 6.61 7.90 -12.44
CA PHE A 551 6.74 8.59 -13.72
C PHE A 551 7.89 9.61 -13.70
N ARG A 552 8.00 10.40 -12.64
CA ARG A 552 9.07 11.40 -12.48
C ARG A 552 10.46 10.77 -12.50
N TRP A 553 10.61 9.63 -11.83
CA TRP A 553 11.85 8.85 -11.81
C TRP A 553 12.21 8.30 -13.18
N GLU A 554 11.28 7.60 -13.81
CA GLU A 554 11.52 6.95 -15.11
C GLU A 554 11.72 7.96 -16.23
N MET A 555 11.03 9.10 -16.19
CA MET A 555 11.24 10.18 -17.14
C MET A 555 12.67 10.73 -17.03
N CYS A 556 13.14 11.07 -15.83
CA CYS A 556 14.50 11.55 -15.61
C CYS A 556 15.53 10.50 -16.07
N LYS A 557 15.32 9.24 -15.72
CA LYS A 557 16.18 8.13 -16.14
C LYS A 557 16.26 8.01 -17.67
N THR A 558 15.11 8.17 -18.35
CA THR A 558 15.05 8.09 -19.82
C THR A 558 15.73 9.27 -20.50
N GLU A 559 15.56 10.49 -19.98
CA GLU A 559 16.25 11.70 -20.46
C GLU A 559 17.77 11.58 -20.35
N GLN A 560 18.25 11.08 -19.23
CA GLN A 560 19.68 10.91 -18.95
C GLN A 560 20.30 9.69 -19.68
N GLY A 561 19.47 8.72 -20.08
CA GLY A 561 19.91 7.52 -20.76
C GLY A 561 20.96 6.75 -19.98
N VAL A 562 22.13 6.47 -20.56
CA VAL A 562 23.21 5.71 -19.92
C VAL A 562 23.85 6.44 -18.73
N HIS A 563 23.67 7.74 -18.61
CA HIS A 563 24.22 8.58 -17.54
C HIS A 563 23.22 8.82 -16.38
N TRP A 564 22.10 8.10 -16.35
CA TRP A 564 21.01 8.32 -15.38
C TRP A 564 21.44 8.25 -13.90
N ASN A 565 22.53 7.58 -13.58
CA ASN A 565 23.12 7.46 -12.25
C ASN A 565 24.56 8.04 -12.14
N ASP A 566 24.98 8.83 -13.13
CA ASP A 566 26.32 9.43 -13.14
C ASP A 566 26.27 10.78 -12.41
N VAL A 567 27.00 10.88 -11.31
CA VAL A 567 27.05 12.11 -10.48
C VAL A 567 27.83 13.26 -11.14
N THR A 568 28.58 12.99 -12.21
CA THR A 568 29.26 14.04 -12.98
C THR A 568 28.28 14.83 -13.84
N ASP A 569 27.10 14.27 -14.11
CA ASP A 569 25.96 14.94 -14.73
C ASP A 569 24.79 14.98 -13.74
N PRO A 570 24.72 16.01 -12.86
CA PRO A 570 23.74 16.04 -11.77
C PRO A 570 22.30 16.04 -12.27
N SER A 571 21.57 15.00 -11.93
CA SER A 571 20.14 14.81 -12.22
C SER A 571 19.40 14.30 -10.98
N LEU A 572 18.08 14.28 -11.01
CA LEU A 572 17.28 13.73 -9.93
C LEU A 572 17.72 12.32 -9.58
N THR A 573 17.85 11.45 -10.58
CA THR A 573 18.17 10.04 -10.39
C THR A 573 19.62 9.84 -9.95
N SER A 574 20.59 10.55 -10.55
CA SER A 574 22.00 10.41 -10.18
C SER A 574 22.28 10.89 -8.76
N MET A 575 21.76 12.06 -8.38
CA MET A 575 21.93 12.61 -7.04
C MET A 575 21.23 11.77 -5.97
N TYR A 576 20.07 11.23 -6.30
CA TYR A 576 19.34 10.37 -5.37
C TYR A 576 20.02 9.00 -5.19
N CYS A 577 20.58 8.43 -6.28
CA CYS A 577 21.38 7.22 -6.21
C CYS A 577 22.64 7.41 -5.37
N ASP A 578 23.38 8.52 -5.57
CA ASP A 578 24.56 8.84 -4.78
C ASP A 578 24.22 8.99 -3.29
N TYR A 579 23.17 9.74 -2.99
CA TYR A 579 22.66 9.90 -1.62
C TYR A 579 22.38 8.56 -0.94
N LEU A 580 21.64 7.66 -1.60
CA LEU A 580 21.30 6.35 -1.04
C LEU A 580 22.48 5.37 -1.00
N GLN A 581 23.40 5.46 -1.94
CA GLN A 581 24.59 4.61 -1.97
C GLN A 581 25.60 4.99 -0.86
N PHE A 582 25.77 6.28 -0.62
CA PHE A 582 26.81 6.79 0.28
C PHE A 582 26.27 7.41 1.58
N PHE A 583 25.00 7.15 1.95
CA PHE A 583 24.36 7.74 3.13
C PHE A 583 25.15 7.56 4.44
N LYS A 584 25.85 6.42 4.61
CA LYS A 584 26.65 6.14 5.81
C LYS A 584 27.80 7.13 5.99
N LYS A 585 28.40 7.60 4.88
CA LYS A 585 29.51 8.54 4.87
C LYS A 585 29.06 10.00 4.85
N ASN A 586 27.79 10.27 4.61
CA ASN A 586 27.26 11.61 4.50
C ASN A 586 27.23 12.28 5.88
N SER A 587 28.00 13.38 6.04
CA SER A 587 28.09 14.13 7.29
C SER A 587 26.86 14.99 7.59
N ALA A 588 26.04 15.30 6.59
CA ALA A 588 24.81 16.07 6.76
C ALA A 588 23.66 15.22 7.37
N LEU A 589 23.82 13.92 7.45
CA LEU A 589 22.84 13.01 8.04
C LEU A 589 23.16 12.70 9.50
N SER A 590 22.18 12.87 10.39
CA SER A 590 22.26 12.40 11.77
C SER A 590 22.34 10.87 11.83
N THR A 591 22.77 10.34 12.97
CA THR A 591 22.82 8.88 13.21
C THR A 591 21.43 8.25 13.07
N GLU A 592 20.41 8.90 13.60
CA GLU A 592 19.01 8.49 13.50
C GLU A 592 18.55 8.39 12.03
N ASN A 593 18.82 9.43 11.24
CA ASN A 593 18.49 9.43 9.80
C ASN A 593 19.22 8.32 9.02
N LYS A 594 20.45 7.99 9.41
CA LYS A 594 21.20 6.88 8.80
C LYS A 594 20.58 5.51 9.12
N GLU A 595 20.15 5.29 10.35
CA GLU A 595 19.47 4.04 10.74
C GLU A 595 18.08 3.95 10.09
N LYS A 596 17.32 5.04 10.01
CA LYS A 596 16.05 5.07 9.27
C LYS A 596 16.26 4.70 7.80
N LEU A 597 17.22 5.32 7.12
CA LEU A 597 17.54 5.01 5.72
C LEU A 597 17.96 3.55 5.52
N LYS A 598 18.73 3.01 6.44
CA LYS A 598 19.09 1.57 6.40
C LYS A 598 17.87 0.67 6.50
N THR A 599 16.93 1.03 7.35
CA THR A 599 15.65 0.31 7.50
C THR A 599 14.81 0.42 6.23
N ASP A 600 14.68 1.63 5.66
CA ASP A 600 13.94 1.86 4.43
C ASP A 600 14.56 1.11 3.24
N LEU A 601 15.88 1.13 3.10
CA LEU A 601 16.59 0.36 2.08
C LEU A 601 16.33 -1.15 2.23
N LYS A 602 16.33 -1.67 3.45
CA LYS A 602 15.98 -3.09 3.72
C LYS A 602 14.52 -3.37 3.37
N LYS A 603 13.60 -2.51 3.77
CA LYS A 603 12.15 -2.60 3.48
C LYS A 603 11.88 -2.69 1.97
N TYR A 604 12.58 -1.90 1.19
CA TYR A 604 12.43 -1.85 -0.27
C TYR A 604 13.45 -2.73 -1.02
N SER A 605 14.10 -3.69 -0.36
CA SER A 605 15.05 -4.62 -0.99
C SER A 605 16.16 -3.92 -1.79
N ASN A 606 16.66 -2.78 -1.28
CA ASN A 606 17.65 -1.89 -1.92
C ASN A 606 17.20 -1.32 -3.29
N ASN A 607 15.91 -1.27 -3.55
CA ASN A 607 15.38 -0.61 -4.75
C ASN A 607 15.29 0.91 -4.49
N TYR A 608 16.23 1.66 -5.06
CA TYR A 608 16.34 3.12 -4.88
C TYR A 608 15.13 3.88 -5.42
N LYS A 609 14.51 3.41 -6.52
CA LYS A 609 13.26 3.98 -7.04
C LYS A 609 12.14 3.91 -5.99
N ASN A 610 11.98 2.78 -5.32
CA ASN A 610 10.93 2.64 -4.32
C ASN A 610 11.17 3.50 -3.08
N VAL A 611 12.43 3.70 -2.67
CA VAL A 611 12.77 4.66 -1.59
C VAL A 611 12.44 6.09 -2.04
N PHE A 612 12.83 6.47 -3.26
CA PHE A 612 12.47 7.76 -3.84
C PHE A 612 10.95 7.98 -3.87
N ILE A 613 10.17 7.00 -4.33
CA ILE A 613 8.71 7.10 -4.40
C ILE A 613 8.10 7.32 -3.00
N ALA A 614 8.65 6.68 -1.97
CA ALA A 614 8.20 6.88 -0.59
C ALA A 614 8.52 8.30 -0.08
N ASP A 615 9.72 8.79 -0.36
CA ASP A 615 10.13 10.16 -0.01
C ASP A 615 9.37 11.21 -0.84
N TYR A 616 9.09 10.93 -2.12
CA TYR A 616 8.26 11.78 -2.98
C TYR A 616 6.82 11.88 -2.46
N LEU A 617 6.25 10.78 -1.98
CA LEU A 617 4.96 10.79 -1.30
C LEU A 617 4.99 11.70 -0.05
N ALA A 618 6.03 11.57 0.77
CA ALA A 618 6.20 12.43 1.95
C ALA A 618 6.38 13.90 1.56
N TYR A 619 7.11 14.17 0.48
CA TYR A 619 7.33 15.50 -0.07
C TYR A 619 6.00 16.17 -0.48
N VAL A 620 5.17 15.44 -1.22
CA VAL A 620 3.88 15.95 -1.69
C VAL A 620 2.85 16.11 -0.57
N LYS A 621 2.77 15.15 0.35
CA LYS A 621 1.73 15.17 1.42
C LYS A 621 2.07 16.09 2.59
N PHE A 622 3.32 16.14 2.98
CA PHE A 622 3.72 16.78 4.23
C PHE A 622 4.61 18.01 4.01
N GLU A 623 5.66 17.88 3.25
CA GLU A 623 6.61 18.98 3.02
C GLU A 623 5.93 20.17 2.32
N ALA A 624 5.12 19.92 1.32
CA ALA A 624 4.33 20.93 0.63
C ALA A 624 3.33 21.67 1.54
N ASN A 625 2.94 21.07 2.66
CA ASN A 625 2.08 21.69 3.66
C ASN A 625 2.87 22.33 4.83
N GLY A 626 4.19 22.46 4.70
CA GLY A 626 5.05 23.06 5.73
C GLY A 626 5.34 22.13 6.92
N SER A 627 5.03 20.84 6.83
CA SER A 627 5.31 19.81 7.85
C SER A 627 6.53 18.97 7.44
N PRO A 628 7.75 19.31 7.90
CA PRO A 628 8.96 18.61 7.46
C PRO A 628 8.99 17.17 7.97
N ARG A 629 9.10 16.22 7.05
CA ARG A 629 9.20 14.79 7.31
C ARG A 629 10.46 14.14 6.73
N LEU A 630 11.04 14.81 5.73
CA LEU A 630 12.26 14.34 5.08
C LEU A 630 13.50 14.79 5.85
N ASN A 631 14.57 14.04 5.74
CA ASN A 631 15.87 14.53 6.18
C ASN A 631 16.36 15.64 5.23
N LYS A 632 17.35 16.44 5.70
CA LYS A 632 17.85 17.60 4.97
C LYS A 632 18.29 17.26 3.55
N VAL A 633 19.04 16.18 3.36
CA VAL A 633 19.62 15.81 2.05
C VAL A 633 18.54 15.43 1.04
N ALA A 634 17.58 14.56 1.44
CA ALA A 634 16.47 14.20 0.57
C ALA A 634 15.61 15.40 0.19
N ARG A 635 15.36 16.31 1.15
CA ARG A 635 14.61 17.56 0.89
C ARG A 635 15.34 18.45 -0.11
N GLU A 636 16.64 18.64 0.06
CA GLU A 636 17.46 19.45 -0.86
C GLU A 636 17.43 18.90 -2.28
N ILE A 637 17.60 17.58 -2.45
CA ILE A 637 17.55 16.94 -3.78
C ILE A 637 16.15 17.11 -4.38
N LEU A 638 15.11 16.77 -3.62
CA LEU A 638 13.72 16.86 -4.13
C LEU A 638 13.37 18.31 -4.48
N PHE A 639 13.69 19.28 -3.64
CA PHE A 639 13.39 20.67 -3.95
C PHE A 639 14.19 21.20 -5.16
N THR A 640 15.41 20.74 -5.36
CA THR A 640 16.24 21.13 -6.51
C THR A 640 15.66 20.66 -7.83
N PHE A 641 15.21 19.40 -7.90
CA PHE A 641 14.75 18.77 -9.14
C PHE A 641 13.24 18.72 -9.29
N CYS A 642 12.48 18.83 -8.20
CA CYS A 642 11.03 18.84 -8.13
C CYS A 642 10.55 20.09 -7.38
N PRO A 643 10.91 21.31 -7.84
CA PRO A 643 10.62 22.53 -7.10
C PRO A 643 9.12 22.80 -7.01
N PHE A 644 8.69 23.36 -5.90
CA PHE A 644 7.32 23.81 -5.71
C PHE A 644 6.95 24.90 -6.73
N ALA A 645 5.70 24.95 -7.13
CA ALA A 645 5.17 26.07 -7.89
C ALA A 645 5.23 27.36 -7.08
N LYS A 646 5.17 28.50 -7.77
CA LYS A 646 5.40 29.84 -7.18
C LYS A 646 4.53 30.10 -5.95
N GLU A 647 3.22 29.83 -6.03
CA GLU A 647 2.29 30.07 -4.93
C GLU A 647 2.64 29.27 -3.69
N LEU A 648 3.11 28.05 -3.89
CA LEU A 648 3.49 27.18 -2.79
C LEU A 648 4.85 27.61 -2.20
N ARG A 649 5.81 28.02 -3.04
CA ARG A 649 7.08 28.60 -2.56
C ARG A 649 6.86 29.84 -1.70
N GLU A 650 5.96 30.72 -2.13
CA GLU A 650 5.59 31.92 -1.35
C GLU A 650 4.97 31.54 0.00
N LYS A 651 4.10 30.51 0.03
CA LYS A 651 3.47 30.02 1.26
C LYS A 651 4.45 29.43 2.26
N VAL A 652 5.51 28.76 1.81
CA VAL A 652 6.51 28.14 2.69
C VAL A 652 7.77 28.98 2.87
N SER A 653 7.84 30.19 2.33
CA SER A 653 9.01 31.07 2.35
C SER A 653 9.50 31.42 3.75
N ASP A 654 8.57 31.53 4.71
CA ASP A 654 8.90 31.86 6.10
C ASP A 654 9.38 30.65 6.92
N ASN A 655 9.31 29.42 6.34
CA ASN A 655 9.81 28.24 6.99
C ASN A 655 11.35 28.17 6.86
N PRO A 656 12.11 28.18 7.98
CA PRO A 656 13.58 28.22 7.95
C PRO A 656 14.22 27.08 7.15
N GLN A 657 13.54 25.96 6.99
CA GLN A 657 14.03 24.81 6.25
C GLN A 657 13.96 25.01 4.72
N TYR A 658 13.14 25.96 4.26
CA TYR A 658 12.94 26.24 2.84
C TYR A 658 13.50 27.57 2.39
N THR A 659 13.70 28.53 3.30
CA THR A 659 14.16 29.89 2.98
C THR A 659 15.44 29.89 2.13
N GLU A 660 16.44 29.11 2.54
CA GLU A 660 17.72 29.04 1.80
C GLU A 660 17.54 28.37 0.43
N LEU A 661 16.77 27.27 0.38
CA LEU A 661 16.48 26.51 -0.86
C LEU A 661 15.73 27.38 -1.87
N ILE A 662 14.75 28.16 -1.40
CA ILE A 662 13.97 29.08 -2.24
C ILE A 662 14.86 30.18 -2.80
N ASN A 663 15.72 30.77 -1.98
CA ASN A 663 16.65 31.82 -2.42
C ASN A 663 17.61 31.30 -3.49
N HIS A 664 18.20 30.12 -3.29
CA HIS A 664 19.07 29.47 -4.28
C HIS A 664 18.32 29.15 -5.57
N TYR A 665 17.12 28.62 -5.46
CA TYR A 665 16.27 28.33 -6.61
C TYR A 665 15.95 29.61 -7.41
N GLN A 666 15.51 30.68 -6.76
CA GLN A 666 15.15 31.93 -7.40
C GLN A 666 16.35 32.57 -8.13
N ALA A 667 17.54 32.52 -7.51
CA ALA A 667 18.76 32.99 -8.14
C ALA A 667 19.10 32.15 -9.39
N HIS A 668 18.98 30.84 -9.30
CA HIS A 668 19.22 29.91 -10.42
C HIS A 668 18.26 30.18 -11.58
N ILE A 669 16.95 30.20 -11.31
CA ILE A 669 15.92 30.49 -12.33
C ILE A 669 16.09 31.86 -12.95
N GLY A 670 16.42 32.88 -12.16
CA GLY A 670 16.71 34.23 -12.67
C GLY A 670 17.87 34.24 -13.67
N ASN A 671 18.90 33.45 -13.43
CA ASN A 671 20.02 33.31 -14.36
C ASN A 671 19.66 32.62 -15.67
N ILE A 672 18.75 31.61 -15.62
CA ILE A 672 18.25 30.90 -16.82
C ILE A 672 17.25 31.78 -17.58
N ALA A 673 16.38 32.50 -16.87
CA ALA A 673 15.32 33.30 -17.49
C ALA A 673 15.84 34.50 -18.29
N LYS A 674 16.88 35.21 -17.76
CA LYS A 674 17.45 36.39 -18.38
C LYS A 674 17.84 36.20 -19.87
N PRO A 675 18.61 35.18 -20.26
CA PRO A 675 18.96 34.94 -21.67
C PRO A 675 17.72 34.72 -22.54
N VAL A 676 16.73 33.95 -22.05
CA VAL A 676 15.51 33.66 -22.78
C VAL A 676 14.65 34.91 -22.98
N MET A 677 14.52 35.75 -21.92
CA MET A 677 13.82 37.01 -21.97
C MET A 677 14.49 37.99 -22.95
N ASN A 678 15.85 38.06 -22.93
CA ASN A 678 16.61 38.90 -23.85
C ASN A 678 16.42 38.43 -25.31
N MET A 679 16.41 37.13 -25.53
CA MET A 679 16.14 36.52 -26.85
C MET A 679 14.73 36.91 -27.35
N ALA A 680 13.70 36.73 -26.53
CA ALA A 680 12.31 37.09 -26.86
C ALA A 680 12.19 38.60 -27.13
N SER A 681 12.85 39.46 -26.32
CA SER A 681 12.86 40.92 -26.49
C SER A 681 13.57 41.37 -27.77
N LYS A 682 14.65 40.67 -28.14
CA LYS A 682 15.36 40.93 -29.38
C LYS A 682 14.49 40.61 -30.60
N LEU A 683 13.88 39.42 -30.63
CA LEU A 683 12.99 39.01 -31.73
C LEU A 683 11.83 40.00 -31.90
N LYS A 684 11.18 40.41 -30.80
CA LYS A 684 10.10 41.42 -30.85
C LYS A 684 10.57 42.75 -31.42
N ARG A 685 11.75 43.20 -31.03
CA ARG A 685 12.32 44.45 -31.53
C ARG A 685 12.67 44.38 -33.03
N ASP A 686 13.13 43.20 -33.47
CA ASP A 686 13.47 42.93 -34.85
C ASP A 686 12.23 42.64 -35.75
N GLY A 687 11.00 42.74 -35.17
CA GLY A 687 9.74 42.52 -35.86
C GLY A 687 9.45 41.04 -36.18
N ILE A 688 10.16 40.10 -35.52
CA ILE A 688 10.01 38.67 -35.72
C ILE A 688 9.05 38.14 -34.65
N GLU A 689 8.10 37.32 -35.09
CA GLU A 689 7.18 36.60 -34.15
C GLU A 689 7.99 35.70 -33.20
N VAL A 690 7.70 35.79 -31.91
CA VAL A 690 8.39 34.96 -30.93
C VAL A 690 7.91 33.52 -31.05
N PRO A 691 8.80 32.56 -31.31
CA PRO A 691 8.45 31.16 -31.39
C PRO A 691 7.76 30.65 -30.13
N GLU A 692 6.82 29.71 -30.30
CA GLU A 692 6.05 29.09 -29.20
C GLU A 692 6.97 28.45 -28.16
N GLN A 693 8.10 27.87 -28.57
CA GLN A 693 9.05 27.22 -27.68
C GLN A 693 9.70 28.22 -26.70
N ILE A 694 9.98 29.44 -27.16
CA ILE A 694 10.49 30.51 -26.30
C ILE A 694 9.42 30.95 -25.30
N THR A 695 8.17 31.08 -25.77
CA THR A 695 7.03 31.44 -24.92
C THR A 695 6.77 30.36 -23.86
N LYS A 696 6.73 29.09 -24.25
CA LYS A 696 6.60 27.95 -23.35
C LYS A 696 7.70 27.91 -22.27
N GLN A 697 8.95 28.19 -22.68
CA GLN A 697 10.06 28.24 -21.71
C GLN A 697 9.91 29.40 -20.71
N LEU A 698 9.49 30.58 -21.16
CA LEU A 698 9.26 31.71 -20.27
C LEU A 698 8.09 31.44 -19.30
N GLU A 699 7.01 30.85 -19.78
CA GLU A 699 5.89 30.42 -18.94
C GLU A 699 6.32 29.40 -17.90
N HIS A 700 7.11 28.41 -18.30
CA HIS A 700 7.64 27.40 -17.39
C HIS A 700 8.52 28.01 -16.30
N LEU A 701 9.42 28.93 -16.66
CA LEU A 701 10.31 29.59 -15.72
C LEU A 701 9.59 30.61 -14.81
N SER A 702 8.36 31.00 -15.14
CA SER A 702 7.52 31.88 -14.32
C SER A 702 6.75 31.17 -13.23
N LYS A 703 6.58 29.86 -13.38
CA LYS A 703 5.90 28.99 -12.39
C LYS A 703 6.77 28.78 -11.16
#